data_3b33e72a3000a9147d0c58735b6b0ebe
#
_entry.id   3b33e72a3000a9147d0c58735b6b0ebe
#
_cell.length_a   1.000
_cell.length_b   1.000
_cell.length_c   1.000
_cell.angle_alpha   90.00
_cell.angle_beta   90.00
_cell.angle_gamma   90.00
#
_symmetry.space_group_name_H-M   'P 1'
#
loop_
_entity.id
_entity.type
_entity.pdbx_description
1 polymer ?
#
loop_
_entity_poly.entity_id
_entity_poly.type
_entity_poly.pdbx_seq_one_letter_code
_entity_poly.pdbx_strand_id
1 'polypeptide(L)'
;MAALRRMSLLRGADSIGQDGLLWITNRSTNLFDNRGDRLAFSNYSDGGGSSEANSTRGPLTYPQLRSQDPEIEHKTSSGLRGLVLAALGVVYGDIGTSPLYAFREALHATMGSGSHRENVLGILSLIVWALTIVVTVKYVSFVLKADNRGEGGTLSLMTLARESLSSRPAWVLVLGVAGASLFLGDAIITPAISVLSAVEGIQVVAPALSGWIVPITLAIIAVLFFVQRFGTGGVASVFGPVMALWFVVLGVSGTVHIVDDPDVLWAVNPLHALRYAASNVGTTITVLGAVFLAVTGAEALYVDLGHFGRRPIVTAWFVLVFPCLLLNYFGQGAFVLANPEMAAHPFFGMHPDWAKLPIVCLATAATVIASQAVISGAYSLVRQAMHLNLLPRLQILHTSETHSGQIFMPQVNSFLFIFVVALVLQFRNSSGLSAAYGIAVTGEMLITSVLLYVVMRRIWNWKMIIATAVVLPLVIIDAGFLAANVAKFADGGWVPVAVACTMGLIMQTWMSGRRLLAARTKMDEIPLAAIIDKLAQKQPPTVPGTAIFLTSDIEGAPTALLHSLKHYKVLHEHNVILSVVTAATPFVPDDEKIFLESFNPRFSRLIITFGYMETPNIPRALVLVRKLGLKFDIMSTSFFLSRRTILPSKRRGMPFWQDRLFIALAQNAGNATDYFGLPTGRVVELGLQTTI
;
A
#
# COMPACT_ATOMS: atom_id res chain seq x y z
N MET A 1 -41.45 28.88 -22.07
CA MET A 1 -42.35 30.07 -22.14
C MET A 1 -42.81 30.42 -20.74
N ALA A 2 -42.62 31.66 -20.37
CA ALA A 2 -43.11 32.37 -19.21
C ALA A 2 -42.66 31.84 -17.82
N ALA A 3 -42.11 32.57 -16.91
CA ALA A 3 -41.92 34.01 -16.81
C ALA A 3 -40.74 34.33 -15.88
N LEU A 4 -39.93 35.20 -16.38
CA LEU A 4 -39.07 36.17 -15.70
C LEU A 4 -39.93 37.24 -14.98
N ARG A 5 -39.34 37.84 -13.93
CA ARG A 5 -39.66 39.14 -13.32
C ARG A 5 -40.37 39.14 -11.97
N ARG A 6 -39.59 39.51 -10.97
CA ARG A 6 -39.66 40.77 -10.20
C ARG A 6 -38.60 40.68 -9.10
N MET A 7 -37.52 41.28 -9.14
CA MET A 7 -37.03 42.70 -9.08
C MET A 7 -37.74 43.57 -8.04
N SER A 8 -36.91 43.95 -7.09
CA SER A 8 -36.63 45.29 -6.54
C SER A 8 -37.34 45.72 -5.28
N LEU A 9 -36.54 46.43 -4.49
CA LEU A 9 -36.80 47.43 -3.47
C LEU A 9 -36.86 46.92 -2.01
N LEU A 10 -35.80 47.17 -1.24
CA LEU A 10 -35.77 48.33 -0.38
C LEU A 10 -34.36 48.62 0.13
N ARG A 11 -33.96 49.86 -0.02
CA ARG A 11 -32.79 50.55 0.53
C ARG A 11 -33.02 50.92 2.01
N GLY A 12 -31.92 51.10 2.73
CA GLY A 12 -31.82 51.85 3.96
C GLY A 12 -30.61 51.39 4.73
N ALA A 13 -29.40 51.98 4.58
CA ALA A 13 -28.74 52.95 5.40
C ALA A 13 -28.59 52.51 6.87
N ASP A 14 -27.45 52.49 7.56
CA ASP A 14 -26.29 53.36 7.57
C ASP A 14 -25.13 52.72 8.36
N SER A 15 -23.91 53.04 7.94
CA SER A 15 -22.68 53.29 8.73
C SER A 15 -22.46 52.55 10.04
N ILE A 16 -21.30 51.93 10.14
CA ILE A 16 -20.25 52.11 11.16
C ILE A 16 -19.09 51.14 10.86
N GLY A 17 -17.89 51.74 10.65
CA GLY A 17 -16.59 51.23 11.08
C GLY A 17 -15.82 50.34 10.13
N GLN A 18 -15.26 50.86 9.08
CA GLN A 18 -13.97 50.38 8.55
C GLN A 18 -12.92 50.68 9.60
N ASP A 19 -12.41 49.63 10.25
CA ASP A 19 -11.05 49.55 10.80
C ASP A 19 -10.88 48.14 11.41
N GLY A 20 -10.09 47.28 10.77
CA GLY A 20 -9.79 45.96 11.36
C GLY A 20 -9.42 44.84 10.40
N LEU A 21 -9.08 45.14 9.14
CA LEU A 21 -8.67 44.10 8.19
C LEU A 21 -7.49 44.58 7.32
N LEU A 22 -6.33 44.80 7.97
CA LEU A 22 -5.08 45.08 7.25
C LEU A 22 -3.89 44.88 8.21
N TRP A 23 -3.51 43.65 8.46
CA TRP A 23 -2.18 43.28 8.99
C TRP A 23 -1.96 41.76 8.82
N ILE A 24 -1.81 41.27 7.65
CA ILE A 24 -1.05 40.05 7.32
C ILE A 24 -0.91 40.00 5.77
N THR A 25 -0.10 40.86 5.21
CA THR A 25 0.64 40.63 3.97
C THR A 25 1.82 41.60 3.92
N ASN A 26 2.98 41.03 3.71
CA ASN A 26 4.26 41.62 3.41
C ASN A 26 5.29 41.68 4.55
N ARG A 27 6.17 40.68 4.53
CA ARG A 27 7.63 40.87 4.42
C ARG A 27 8.34 39.52 4.47
N SER A 28 8.74 39.05 3.30
CA SER A 28 9.92 38.22 3.15
C SER A 28 10.57 38.55 1.81
N THR A 29 11.50 39.48 1.87
CA THR A 29 12.49 39.67 0.80
C THR A 29 13.88 39.60 1.41
N ASN A 30 14.62 38.65 0.89
CA ASN A 30 16.06 38.61 0.66
C ASN A 30 17.03 39.06 1.75
N LEU A 31 17.88 38.14 2.15
CA LEU A 31 19.32 38.38 2.32
C LEU A 31 20.07 37.03 2.27
N PHE A 32 20.49 36.66 1.05
CA PHE A 32 21.67 35.82 0.87
C PHE A 32 22.86 36.75 0.80
N ASP A 33 23.84 36.58 1.68
CA ASP A 33 25.21 37.00 1.42
C ASP A 33 26.18 35.84 1.64
N ASN A 34 26.99 35.65 0.63
CA ASN A 34 28.09 34.74 0.50
C ASN A 34 29.28 35.27 1.31
N ARG A 35 29.83 34.48 2.24
CA ARG A 35 31.29 34.42 2.48
C ARG A 35 31.60 33.32 3.47
N GLY A 36 32.35 32.34 3.00
CA GLY A 36 33.03 31.39 3.87
C GLY A 36 34.15 32.08 4.67
N ASP A 37 34.29 31.66 5.91
CA ASP A 37 35.60 31.56 6.53
C ASP A 37 35.54 30.66 7.79
N ARG A 38 36.57 29.81 7.90
CA ARG A 38 36.85 28.95 9.04
C ARG A 38 37.39 29.83 10.16
N LEU A 39 37.00 29.57 11.42
CA LEU A 39 37.82 29.86 12.59
C LEU A 39 37.54 28.90 13.75
N ALA A 40 38.51 28.31 14.13
CA ALA A 40 39.16 27.67 15.25
C ALA A 40 38.50 27.75 16.63
N PHE A 41 38.59 26.60 17.33
CA PHE A 41 38.35 26.40 18.76
C PHE A 41 39.30 27.23 19.64
N SER A 42 38.73 27.81 20.69
CA SER A 42 39.52 28.19 21.88
C SER A 42 38.68 27.98 23.13
N ASN A 43 39.23 27.16 24.04
CA ASN A 43 38.77 27.00 25.42
C ASN A 43 38.90 28.30 26.19
N TYR A 44 37.93 28.64 27.04
CA TYR A 44 38.19 29.33 28.29
C TYR A 44 37.15 28.99 29.36
N SER A 45 37.69 28.74 30.54
CA SER A 45 37.03 28.42 31.80
C SER A 45 36.62 29.67 32.59
N ASP A 46 35.65 29.45 33.47
CA ASP A 46 35.35 30.13 34.73
C ASP A 46 34.84 31.58 34.78
N GLY A 47 33.79 31.76 35.59
CA GLY A 47 33.46 32.99 36.25
C GLY A 47 31.97 33.26 36.44
N GLY A 48 31.49 33.11 37.66
CA GLY A 48 30.12 33.24 38.11
C GLY A 48 29.46 34.63 37.94
N GLY A 49 28.15 34.65 38.07
CA GLY A 49 27.35 35.91 38.22
C GLY A 49 25.89 35.73 37.83
N SER A 50 25.09 35.56 38.82
CA SER A 50 23.65 35.90 39.04
C SER A 50 22.79 36.49 37.91
N SER A 51 21.58 35.89 37.83
CA SER A 51 20.24 36.46 37.60
C SER A 51 19.96 37.29 36.33
N GLU A 52 19.10 36.74 35.53
CA GLU A 52 17.77 37.26 35.20
C GLU A 52 17.11 36.38 34.13
N ALA A 53 16.02 35.73 34.55
CA ALA A 53 15.18 34.94 33.66
C ALA A 53 14.39 35.87 32.72
N ASN A 54 14.68 35.82 31.43
CA ASN A 54 13.79 36.38 30.42
C ASN A 54 13.33 35.25 29.46
N SER A 55 12.09 34.82 29.69
CA SER A 55 11.41 33.78 28.95
C SER A 55 10.87 34.33 27.63
N THR A 56 11.60 34.07 26.55
CA THR A 56 11.03 34.09 25.19
C THR A 56 11.37 32.80 24.52
N ARG A 57 10.54 31.77 24.75
CA ARG A 57 10.60 30.52 23.98
C ARG A 57 9.93 30.72 22.61
N GLY A 58 10.73 30.74 21.57
CA GLY A 58 10.26 30.64 20.19
C GLY A 58 9.64 29.24 19.90
N PRO A 59 8.91 29.07 18.79
CA PRO A 59 8.27 27.81 18.45
C PRO A 59 9.29 26.69 18.30
N LEU A 60 8.98 25.53 18.90
CA LEU A 60 9.78 24.32 18.88
C LEU A 60 10.05 23.88 17.43
N THR A 61 11.27 24.07 16.96
CA THR A 61 11.79 23.46 15.75
C THR A 61 12.14 22.00 16.06
N TYR A 62 11.39 21.08 15.46
CA TYR A 62 11.75 19.65 15.45
C TYR A 62 13.16 19.49 14.88
N PRO A 63 14.03 18.64 15.44
CA PRO A 63 15.29 18.31 14.81
C PRO A 63 14.99 17.73 13.43
N GLN A 64 15.48 18.39 12.39
CA GLN A 64 15.48 17.85 11.04
C GLN A 64 16.38 16.62 11.06
N LEU A 65 15.79 15.44 10.82
CA LEU A 65 16.47 14.17 10.71
C LEU A 65 17.50 14.25 9.57
N ARG A 66 18.77 14.38 9.92
CA ARG A 66 19.86 14.25 8.97
C ARG A 66 19.91 12.79 8.54
N SER A 67 19.78 12.58 7.23
CA SER A 67 20.02 11.32 6.57
C SER A 67 21.49 10.92 6.75
N GLN A 68 21.78 10.06 7.72
CA GLN A 68 22.93 9.17 7.69
C GLN A 68 22.36 7.77 7.54
N ASP A 69 22.64 7.17 6.39
CA ASP A 69 22.28 5.80 6.09
C ASP A 69 23.03 4.84 7.03
N PRO A 70 22.36 4.16 7.96
CA PRO A 70 22.87 2.90 8.44
C PRO A 70 22.31 1.84 7.49
N GLU A 71 23.16 1.13 6.78
CA GLU A 71 22.82 -0.16 6.19
C GLU A 71 22.25 -1.04 7.30
N ILE A 72 20.93 -1.18 7.32
CA ILE A 72 20.26 -2.17 8.15
C ILE A 72 20.58 -3.52 7.48
N GLU A 73 21.67 -4.15 7.91
CA GLU A 73 21.92 -5.55 7.62
C GLU A 73 20.74 -6.37 8.17
N HIS A 74 19.80 -6.70 7.31
CA HIS A 74 18.92 -7.83 7.55
C HIS A 74 19.79 -9.09 7.62
N LYS A 75 20.17 -9.50 8.83
CA LYS A 75 20.71 -10.83 9.11
C LYS A 75 19.62 -11.88 8.89
N THR A 76 19.27 -12.11 7.62
CA THR A 76 18.64 -13.36 7.23
C THR A 76 19.76 -14.37 7.01
N SER A 77 19.74 -15.46 7.77
CA SER A 77 20.67 -16.59 7.65
C SER A 77 20.60 -17.34 6.31
N SER A 78 19.69 -16.94 5.41
CA SER A 78 19.55 -17.47 4.06
C SER A 78 20.43 -16.67 3.09
N GLY A 79 21.44 -17.33 2.49
CA GLY A 79 22.25 -16.72 1.44
C GLY A 79 21.42 -16.23 0.25
N LEU A 80 22.00 -15.40 -0.64
CA LEU A 80 21.33 -14.82 -1.81
C LEU A 80 20.48 -15.85 -2.60
N ARG A 81 20.97 -17.08 -2.75
CA ARG A 81 20.24 -18.16 -3.46
C ARG A 81 18.92 -18.52 -2.78
N GLY A 82 18.90 -18.58 -1.45
CA GLY A 82 17.66 -18.84 -0.70
C GLY A 82 16.64 -17.71 -0.85
N LEU A 83 17.10 -16.46 -0.82
CA LEU A 83 16.23 -15.29 -1.05
C LEU A 83 15.71 -15.21 -2.49
N VAL A 84 16.52 -15.55 -3.49
CA VAL A 84 16.08 -15.64 -4.90
C VAL A 84 15.00 -16.68 -5.06
N LEU A 85 15.18 -17.87 -4.46
CA LEU A 85 14.18 -18.95 -4.52
C LEU A 85 12.88 -18.55 -3.80
N ALA A 86 12.99 -17.90 -2.65
CA ALA A 86 11.82 -17.40 -1.92
C ALA A 86 11.09 -16.29 -2.69
N ALA A 87 11.82 -15.37 -3.34
CA ALA A 87 11.25 -14.34 -4.21
C ALA A 87 10.53 -14.96 -5.42
N LEU A 88 11.03 -16.05 -6.02
CA LEU A 88 10.33 -16.77 -7.07
C LEU A 88 8.96 -17.27 -6.62
N GLY A 89 8.86 -17.74 -5.38
CA GLY A 89 7.62 -18.29 -4.84
C GLY A 89 6.55 -17.25 -4.55
N VAL A 90 6.93 -16.02 -4.17
CA VAL A 90 5.97 -15.02 -3.72
C VAL A 90 5.82 -13.90 -4.75
N VAL A 91 6.93 -13.30 -5.18
CA VAL A 91 6.91 -12.09 -6.02
C VAL A 91 6.44 -12.37 -7.44
N TYR A 92 6.82 -13.52 -8.00
CA TYR A 92 6.62 -13.86 -9.42
C TYR A 92 5.46 -14.83 -9.67
N GLY A 93 4.63 -15.07 -8.64
CA GLY A 93 3.46 -15.97 -8.77
C GLY A 93 2.50 -15.50 -9.85
N ASP A 94 2.03 -14.28 -9.75
CA ASP A 94 0.99 -13.75 -10.62
C ASP A 94 1.47 -13.57 -12.07
N ILE A 95 2.61 -12.93 -12.30
CA ILE A 95 3.15 -12.77 -13.65
C ILE A 95 3.50 -14.14 -14.29
N GLY A 96 3.85 -15.15 -13.46
CA GLY A 96 4.12 -16.51 -13.91
C GLY A 96 2.88 -17.26 -14.36
N THR A 97 1.69 -16.88 -13.92
CA THR A 97 0.42 -17.52 -14.31
C THR A 97 -0.24 -16.84 -15.52
N SER A 98 0.20 -15.65 -15.92
CA SER A 98 -0.31 -14.93 -17.08
C SER A 98 -0.25 -15.72 -18.41
N PRO A 99 0.76 -16.59 -18.69
CA PRO A 99 0.78 -17.41 -19.90
C PRO A 99 -0.42 -18.34 -20.08
N LEU A 100 -1.14 -18.66 -19.00
CA LEU A 100 -2.34 -19.52 -19.07
C LEU A 100 -3.48 -18.85 -19.85
N TYR A 101 -3.54 -17.51 -19.89
CA TYR A 101 -4.68 -16.79 -20.44
C TYR A 101 -4.31 -15.60 -21.34
N ALA A 102 -3.19 -14.91 -21.13
CA ALA A 102 -2.91 -13.62 -21.79
C ALA A 102 -2.80 -13.75 -23.32
N PHE A 103 -2.04 -14.73 -23.80
CA PHE A 103 -1.88 -14.95 -25.25
C PHE A 103 -3.18 -15.43 -25.90
N ARG A 104 -3.92 -16.32 -25.25
CA ARG A 104 -5.23 -16.80 -25.72
C ARG A 104 -6.21 -15.64 -25.87
N GLU A 105 -6.32 -14.78 -24.86
CA GLU A 105 -7.23 -13.61 -24.90
C GLU A 105 -6.84 -12.61 -26.01
N ALA A 106 -5.53 -12.41 -26.24
CA ALA A 106 -5.04 -11.56 -27.32
C ALA A 106 -5.36 -12.14 -28.71
N LEU A 107 -5.23 -13.45 -28.88
CA LEU A 107 -5.63 -14.14 -30.11
C LEU A 107 -7.14 -14.04 -30.35
N HIS A 108 -7.93 -14.29 -29.31
CA HIS A 108 -9.39 -14.20 -29.40
C HIS A 108 -9.85 -12.80 -29.87
N ALA A 109 -9.16 -11.75 -29.44
CA ALA A 109 -9.43 -10.38 -29.86
C ALA A 109 -9.14 -10.11 -31.35
N THR A 110 -8.38 -10.98 -32.04
CA THR A 110 -8.05 -10.85 -33.47
C THR A 110 -8.91 -11.72 -34.40
N MET A 111 -9.81 -12.55 -33.86
CA MET A 111 -10.66 -13.41 -34.68
C MET A 111 -11.48 -12.61 -35.69
N GLY A 112 -11.24 -12.93 -36.99
CA GLY A 112 -11.91 -12.25 -38.11
C GLY A 112 -11.18 -11.07 -38.71
N SER A 113 -9.94 -10.74 -38.25
CA SER A 113 -9.15 -9.65 -38.80
C SER A 113 -7.79 -10.13 -39.33
N GLY A 114 -7.47 -9.80 -40.56
CA GLY A 114 -6.14 -9.93 -41.14
C GLY A 114 -5.59 -11.35 -41.37
N SER A 115 -4.30 -11.45 -41.72
CA SER A 115 -3.58 -12.71 -41.83
C SER A 115 -3.29 -13.30 -40.46
N HIS A 116 -3.57 -14.60 -40.28
CA HIS A 116 -3.34 -15.29 -39.00
C HIS A 116 -1.88 -15.17 -38.51
N ARG A 117 -0.91 -15.32 -39.44
CA ARG A 117 0.53 -15.18 -39.11
C ARG A 117 0.90 -13.75 -38.67
N GLU A 118 0.42 -12.73 -39.37
CA GLU A 118 0.71 -11.34 -39.02
C GLU A 118 0.10 -10.95 -37.65
N ASN A 119 -1.08 -11.47 -37.33
CA ASN A 119 -1.73 -11.27 -36.05
C ASN A 119 -0.91 -11.91 -34.92
N VAL A 120 -0.47 -13.19 -35.10
CA VAL A 120 0.35 -13.88 -34.10
C VAL A 120 1.67 -13.15 -33.85
N LEU A 121 2.42 -12.78 -34.93
CA LEU A 121 3.67 -12.03 -34.77
C LEU A 121 3.47 -10.65 -34.17
N GLY A 122 2.40 -9.97 -34.52
CA GLY A 122 2.02 -8.66 -33.94
C GLY A 122 1.75 -8.77 -32.43
N ILE A 123 0.92 -9.75 -32.02
CA ILE A 123 0.60 -10.00 -30.60
C ILE A 123 1.87 -10.37 -29.81
N LEU A 124 2.67 -11.31 -30.33
CA LEU A 124 3.93 -11.69 -29.67
C LEU A 124 4.86 -10.50 -29.50
N SER A 125 5.01 -9.67 -30.54
CA SER A 125 5.83 -8.47 -30.47
C SER A 125 5.30 -7.49 -29.42
N LEU A 126 3.99 -7.27 -29.34
CA LEU A 126 3.37 -6.44 -28.30
C LEU A 126 3.62 -7.01 -26.90
N ILE A 127 3.51 -8.32 -26.67
CA ILE A 127 3.78 -8.98 -25.38
C ILE A 127 5.26 -8.81 -24.99
N VAL A 128 6.19 -9.08 -25.91
CA VAL A 128 7.64 -8.96 -25.67
C VAL A 128 8.00 -7.53 -25.24
N TRP A 129 7.49 -6.55 -25.96
CA TRP A 129 7.80 -5.15 -25.64
C TRP A 129 7.04 -4.64 -24.42
N ALA A 130 5.83 -5.13 -24.14
CA ALA A 130 5.13 -4.85 -22.87
C ALA A 130 5.93 -5.39 -21.68
N LEU A 131 6.38 -6.63 -21.68
CA LEU A 131 7.24 -7.21 -20.64
C LEU A 131 8.57 -6.47 -20.51
N THR A 132 9.16 -6.07 -21.63
CA THR A 132 10.43 -5.32 -21.63
C THR A 132 10.24 -3.92 -21.05
N ILE A 133 9.28 -3.13 -21.53
CA ILE A 133 9.13 -1.72 -21.14
C ILE A 133 8.50 -1.61 -19.77
N VAL A 134 7.39 -2.33 -19.54
CA VAL A 134 6.64 -2.18 -18.28
C VAL A 134 7.36 -2.90 -17.14
N VAL A 135 7.66 -4.19 -17.28
CA VAL A 135 8.23 -4.94 -16.16
C VAL A 135 9.71 -4.64 -16.02
N THR A 136 10.51 -4.83 -17.08
CA THR A 136 11.97 -4.71 -16.98
C THR A 136 12.44 -3.26 -16.83
N VAL A 137 11.97 -2.34 -17.67
CA VAL A 137 12.44 -0.95 -17.63
C VAL A 137 11.74 -0.21 -16.49
N LYS A 138 10.41 -0.18 -16.45
CA LYS A 138 9.68 0.61 -15.45
C LYS A 138 9.85 0.06 -14.04
N TYR A 139 9.41 -1.20 -13.80
CA TYR A 139 9.41 -1.74 -12.43
C TYR A 139 10.81 -2.15 -11.96
N VAL A 140 11.49 -3.05 -12.67
CA VAL A 140 12.77 -3.61 -12.23
C VAL A 140 13.90 -2.58 -12.24
N SER A 141 13.96 -1.70 -13.27
CA SER A 141 15.06 -0.73 -13.41
C SER A 141 14.82 0.58 -12.63
N PHE A 142 13.57 1.06 -12.53
CA PHE A 142 13.27 2.34 -11.89
C PHE A 142 12.45 2.22 -10.60
N VAL A 143 11.26 1.60 -10.62
CA VAL A 143 10.35 1.59 -9.46
C VAL A 143 10.99 0.90 -8.26
N LEU A 144 11.68 -0.24 -8.45
CA LEU A 144 12.40 -0.93 -7.37
C LEU A 144 13.57 -0.13 -6.75
N LYS A 145 13.96 1.01 -7.32
CA LYS A 145 14.93 1.94 -6.72
C LYS A 145 14.26 3.02 -5.87
N ALA A 146 12.95 3.18 -5.99
CA ALA A 146 12.19 4.16 -5.23
C ALA A 146 11.69 3.55 -3.92
N ASP A 147 12.58 2.92 -3.18
CA ASP A 147 12.26 2.35 -1.87
C ASP A 147 12.26 3.42 -0.78
N ASN A 148 11.40 3.23 0.20
CA ASN A 148 11.39 4.01 1.42
C ASN A 148 12.06 3.18 2.53
N ARG A 149 13.37 3.37 2.73
CA ARG A 149 14.18 2.58 3.69
C ARG A 149 13.94 1.06 3.56
N GLY A 150 14.01 0.56 2.32
CA GLY A 150 13.83 -0.84 1.99
C GLY A 150 12.38 -1.27 1.72
N GLU A 151 11.37 -0.47 2.06
CA GLU A 151 9.96 -0.80 1.81
C GLU A 151 9.46 -0.22 0.49
N GLY A 152 8.59 -0.98 -0.18
CA GLY A 152 7.96 -0.61 -1.44
C GLY A 152 6.43 -0.53 -1.36
N GLY A 153 5.80 -0.51 -2.54
CA GLY A 153 4.36 -0.42 -2.73
C GLY A 153 3.83 1.01 -2.89
N THR A 154 2.62 1.13 -3.41
CA THR A 154 1.99 2.39 -3.82
C THR A 154 1.89 3.42 -2.69
N LEU A 155 1.58 2.97 -1.45
CA LEU A 155 1.52 3.86 -0.28
C LEU A 155 2.90 4.32 0.18
N SER A 156 3.92 3.46 0.06
CA SER A 156 5.31 3.82 0.33
C SER A 156 5.80 4.89 -0.65
N LEU A 157 5.53 4.70 -1.95
CA LEU A 157 5.85 5.67 -3.00
C LEU A 157 5.11 7.00 -2.82
N MET A 158 3.82 6.95 -2.44
CA MET A 158 3.03 8.13 -2.09
C MET A 158 3.67 8.90 -0.93
N THR A 159 4.11 8.19 0.11
CA THR A 159 4.72 8.80 1.29
C THR A 159 6.03 9.49 0.92
N LEU A 160 6.90 8.82 0.15
CA LEU A 160 8.14 9.40 -0.39
C LEU A 160 7.87 10.67 -1.22
N ALA A 161 6.92 10.59 -2.16
CA ALA A 161 6.57 11.72 -3.02
C ALA A 161 6.03 12.89 -2.19
N ARG A 162 5.19 12.62 -1.18
CA ARG A 162 4.56 13.62 -0.34
C ARG A 162 5.55 14.33 0.59
N GLU A 163 6.46 13.58 1.23
CA GLU A 163 7.48 14.14 2.11
C GLU A 163 8.53 14.96 1.34
N SER A 164 8.80 14.62 0.08
CA SER A 164 9.72 15.38 -0.77
C SER A 164 9.18 16.75 -1.23
N LEU A 165 7.88 17.01 -1.03
CA LEU A 165 7.22 18.25 -1.41
C LEU A 165 6.93 19.11 -0.19
N SER A 166 7.50 20.31 -0.12
CA SER A 166 7.40 21.21 1.05
C SER A 166 5.95 21.56 1.43
N SER A 167 5.04 21.65 0.45
CA SER A 167 3.62 21.97 0.69
C SER A 167 2.76 20.74 1.02
N ARG A 168 3.30 19.53 0.96
CA ARG A 168 2.57 18.26 1.17
C ARG A 168 1.19 18.24 0.48
N PRO A 169 1.14 18.41 -0.84
CA PRO A 169 -0.11 18.70 -1.55
C PRO A 169 -1.10 17.55 -1.45
N ALA A 170 -2.39 17.89 -1.38
CA ALA A 170 -3.46 16.92 -1.22
C ALA A 170 -3.59 15.94 -2.41
N TRP A 171 -3.22 16.36 -3.63
CA TRP A 171 -3.33 15.51 -4.82
C TRP A 171 -2.44 14.26 -4.74
N VAL A 172 -1.25 14.34 -4.11
CA VAL A 172 -0.38 13.16 -3.91
C VAL A 172 -1.07 12.14 -3.01
N LEU A 173 -1.73 12.62 -1.94
CA LEU A 173 -2.50 11.77 -1.05
C LEU A 173 -3.69 11.12 -1.78
N VAL A 174 -4.40 11.89 -2.61
CA VAL A 174 -5.52 11.37 -3.41
C VAL A 174 -5.05 10.30 -4.38
N LEU A 175 -3.92 10.50 -5.07
CA LEU A 175 -3.32 9.48 -5.94
C LEU A 175 -2.93 8.22 -5.15
N GLY A 176 -2.30 8.37 -3.98
CA GLY A 176 -1.94 7.21 -3.16
C GLY A 176 -3.16 6.42 -2.67
N VAL A 177 -4.21 7.13 -2.23
CA VAL A 177 -5.49 6.49 -1.84
C VAL A 177 -6.14 5.81 -3.04
N ALA A 178 -6.16 6.44 -4.22
CA ALA A 178 -6.71 5.85 -5.43
C ALA A 178 -5.92 4.59 -5.84
N GLY A 179 -4.58 4.65 -5.86
CA GLY A 179 -3.74 3.49 -6.18
C GLY A 179 -3.92 2.34 -5.20
N ALA A 180 -3.92 2.62 -3.90
CA ALA A 180 -4.18 1.60 -2.88
C ALA A 180 -5.58 0.96 -3.02
N SER A 181 -6.58 1.77 -3.39
CA SER A 181 -7.94 1.28 -3.61
C SER A 181 -8.05 0.42 -4.86
N LEU A 182 -7.33 0.77 -5.94
CA LEU A 182 -7.26 -0.02 -7.17
C LEU A 182 -6.53 -1.35 -6.92
N PHE A 183 -5.43 -1.35 -6.16
CA PHE A 183 -4.73 -2.58 -5.77
C PHE A 183 -5.64 -3.54 -4.98
N LEU A 184 -6.48 -3.02 -4.05
CA LEU A 184 -7.45 -3.85 -3.35
C LEU A 184 -8.54 -4.41 -4.29
N GLY A 185 -8.88 -3.67 -5.34
CA GLY A 185 -9.76 -4.14 -6.42
C GLY A 185 -9.12 -5.27 -7.23
N ASP A 186 -7.83 -5.13 -7.52
CA ASP A 186 -7.03 -6.16 -8.17
C ASP A 186 -6.92 -7.44 -7.32
N ALA A 187 -6.65 -7.30 -6.03
CA ALA A 187 -6.52 -8.41 -5.09
C ALA A 187 -7.76 -9.31 -4.97
N ILE A 188 -8.91 -8.86 -5.44
CA ILE A 188 -10.14 -9.66 -5.53
C ILE A 188 -10.18 -10.47 -6.85
N ILE A 189 -9.66 -9.92 -7.94
CA ILE A 189 -9.78 -10.53 -9.27
C ILE A 189 -8.69 -11.56 -9.51
N THR A 190 -7.46 -11.28 -9.10
CA THR A 190 -6.30 -12.13 -9.35
C THR A 190 -6.49 -13.58 -8.87
N PRO A 191 -6.97 -13.88 -7.64
CA PRO A 191 -7.25 -15.25 -7.24
C PRO A 191 -8.35 -15.93 -8.06
N ALA A 192 -9.36 -15.17 -8.48
CA ALA A 192 -10.46 -15.70 -9.28
C ALA A 192 -10.00 -16.12 -10.68
N ILE A 193 -9.31 -15.22 -11.41
CA ILE A 193 -8.88 -15.49 -12.80
C ILE A 193 -7.78 -16.55 -12.85
N SER A 194 -6.81 -16.49 -11.95
CA SER A 194 -5.67 -17.41 -11.96
C SER A 194 -6.10 -18.83 -11.67
N VAL A 195 -6.87 -19.08 -10.61
CA VAL A 195 -7.34 -20.42 -10.27
C VAL A 195 -8.29 -20.94 -11.35
N LEU A 196 -9.22 -20.10 -11.82
CA LEU A 196 -10.19 -20.52 -12.85
C LEU A 196 -9.49 -20.89 -14.16
N SER A 197 -8.51 -20.12 -14.62
CA SER A 197 -7.77 -20.41 -15.87
C SER A 197 -6.95 -21.71 -15.79
N ALA A 198 -6.38 -22.03 -14.62
CA ALA A 198 -5.69 -23.28 -14.42
C ALA A 198 -6.65 -24.48 -14.44
N VAL A 199 -7.80 -24.35 -13.76
CA VAL A 199 -8.82 -25.41 -13.69
C VAL A 199 -9.52 -25.59 -15.05
N GLU A 200 -9.64 -24.55 -15.87
CA GLU A 200 -10.12 -24.66 -17.27
C GLU A 200 -9.28 -25.63 -18.12
N GLY A 201 -8.01 -25.86 -17.77
CA GLY A 201 -7.18 -26.91 -18.39
C GLY A 201 -7.78 -28.31 -18.31
N ILE A 202 -8.68 -28.57 -17.37
CA ILE A 202 -9.42 -29.84 -17.27
C ILE A 202 -10.26 -30.10 -18.54
N GLN A 203 -10.75 -29.07 -19.22
CA GLN A 203 -11.51 -29.20 -20.46
C GLN A 203 -10.71 -29.91 -21.55
N VAL A 204 -9.38 -29.67 -21.59
CA VAL A 204 -8.50 -30.29 -22.59
C VAL A 204 -8.17 -31.73 -22.23
N VAL A 205 -8.13 -32.08 -20.94
CA VAL A 205 -7.79 -33.43 -20.43
C VAL A 205 -9.02 -34.30 -20.37
N ALA A 206 -10.13 -33.80 -19.85
CA ALA A 206 -11.35 -34.53 -19.60
C ALA A 206 -12.59 -33.65 -19.85
N PRO A 207 -13.03 -33.52 -21.13
CA PRO A 207 -14.15 -32.66 -21.51
C PRO A 207 -15.46 -32.94 -20.74
N ALA A 208 -15.67 -34.20 -20.33
CA ALA A 208 -16.82 -34.61 -19.51
C ALA A 208 -16.89 -33.90 -18.15
N LEU A 209 -15.76 -33.38 -17.62
CA LEU A 209 -15.68 -32.69 -16.34
C LEU A 209 -15.87 -31.16 -16.46
N SER A 210 -16.18 -30.64 -17.66
CA SER A 210 -16.34 -29.19 -17.89
C SER A 210 -17.38 -28.57 -16.97
N GLY A 211 -18.45 -29.26 -16.59
CA GLY A 211 -19.45 -28.80 -15.64
C GLY A 211 -18.95 -28.64 -14.19
N TRP A 212 -17.80 -29.23 -13.86
CA TRP A 212 -17.20 -29.22 -12.53
C TRP A 212 -16.15 -28.12 -12.33
N ILE A 213 -15.81 -27.35 -13.36
CA ILE A 213 -14.77 -26.32 -13.31
C ILE A 213 -15.08 -25.28 -12.21
N VAL A 214 -16.28 -24.70 -12.23
CA VAL A 214 -16.68 -23.71 -11.23
C VAL A 214 -16.72 -24.31 -9.81
N PRO A 215 -17.35 -25.47 -9.55
CA PRO A 215 -17.29 -26.13 -8.25
C PRO A 215 -15.87 -26.40 -7.74
N ILE A 216 -14.98 -26.93 -8.61
CA ILE A 216 -13.58 -27.19 -8.24
C ILE A 216 -12.84 -25.89 -7.91
N THR A 217 -13.01 -24.86 -8.73
CA THR A 217 -12.43 -23.53 -8.48
C THR A 217 -12.88 -22.95 -7.14
N LEU A 218 -14.18 -23.02 -6.82
CA LEU A 218 -14.71 -22.55 -5.56
C LEU A 218 -14.17 -23.36 -4.36
N ALA A 219 -14.01 -24.69 -4.52
CA ALA A 219 -13.42 -25.53 -3.49
C ALA A 219 -11.96 -25.14 -3.21
N ILE A 220 -11.15 -24.94 -4.26
CA ILE A 220 -9.75 -24.50 -4.15
C ILE A 220 -9.68 -23.14 -3.46
N ILE A 221 -10.48 -22.16 -3.88
CA ILE A 221 -10.55 -20.82 -3.29
C ILE A 221 -10.97 -20.90 -1.81
N ALA A 222 -11.99 -21.69 -1.47
CA ALA A 222 -12.43 -21.88 -0.10
C ALA A 222 -11.31 -22.44 0.79
N VAL A 223 -10.61 -23.47 0.32
CA VAL A 223 -9.44 -24.05 1.03
C VAL A 223 -8.34 -23.01 1.18
N LEU A 224 -8.02 -22.26 0.13
CA LEU A 224 -7.00 -21.21 0.13
C LEU A 224 -7.27 -20.17 1.21
N PHE A 225 -8.48 -19.58 1.24
CA PHE A 225 -8.87 -18.57 2.23
C PHE A 225 -9.02 -19.14 3.66
N PHE A 226 -9.40 -20.41 3.79
CA PHE A 226 -9.46 -21.07 5.07
C PHE A 226 -8.08 -21.32 5.70
N VAL A 227 -7.10 -21.71 4.88
CA VAL A 227 -5.74 -22.01 5.34
C VAL A 227 -4.99 -20.74 5.77
N GLN A 228 -5.39 -19.54 5.29
CA GLN A 228 -4.77 -18.26 5.67
C GLN A 228 -4.62 -18.07 7.19
N ARG A 229 -5.63 -18.52 7.96
CA ARG A 229 -5.66 -18.35 9.42
C ARG A 229 -4.55 -19.10 10.16
N PHE A 230 -4.00 -20.17 9.55
CA PHE A 230 -2.91 -20.96 10.16
C PHE A 230 -1.52 -20.40 9.83
N GLY A 231 -1.46 -19.36 8.99
CA GLY A 231 -0.20 -18.77 8.54
C GLY A 231 0.44 -19.54 7.40
N THR A 232 1.27 -18.84 6.67
CA THR A 232 1.94 -19.37 5.45
C THR A 232 3.36 -19.85 5.71
N GLY A 233 3.87 -19.69 6.95
CA GLY A 233 5.27 -19.96 7.29
C GLY A 233 5.75 -21.36 6.96
N GLY A 234 4.95 -22.38 7.24
CA GLY A 234 5.30 -23.77 6.94
C GLY A 234 5.22 -24.14 5.45
N VAL A 235 4.31 -23.49 4.72
CA VAL A 235 4.03 -23.78 3.30
C VAL A 235 4.90 -22.92 2.38
N ALA A 236 5.29 -21.74 2.82
CA ALA A 236 6.10 -20.79 2.02
C ALA A 236 7.45 -21.36 1.58
N SER A 237 8.03 -22.30 2.34
CA SER A 237 9.28 -22.97 1.95
C SER A 237 9.15 -23.83 0.69
N VAL A 238 7.94 -24.29 0.36
CA VAL A 238 7.63 -25.11 -0.82
C VAL A 238 7.31 -24.21 -2.03
N PHE A 239 6.87 -22.98 -1.82
CA PHE A 239 6.45 -22.07 -2.90
C PHE A 239 7.58 -21.80 -3.91
N GLY A 240 8.79 -21.51 -3.41
CA GLY A 240 9.94 -21.25 -4.26
C GLY A 240 10.28 -22.42 -5.21
N PRO A 241 10.49 -23.64 -4.70
CA PRO A 241 10.73 -24.83 -5.53
C PRO A 241 9.62 -25.12 -6.55
N VAL A 242 8.35 -25.01 -6.15
CA VAL A 242 7.20 -25.24 -7.05
C VAL A 242 7.19 -24.20 -8.17
N MET A 243 7.38 -22.92 -7.85
CA MET A 243 7.41 -21.87 -8.86
C MET A 243 8.67 -21.94 -9.73
N ALA A 244 9.81 -22.35 -9.19
CA ALA A 244 11.00 -22.60 -10.00
C ALA A 244 10.75 -23.71 -11.03
N LEU A 245 10.15 -24.83 -10.59
CA LEU A 245 9.74 -25.92 -11.49
C LEU A 245 8.74 -25.42 -12.54
N TRP A 246 7.77 -24.60 -12.13
CA TRP A 246 6.79 -23.99 -13.03
C TRP A 246 7.45 -23.17 -14.14
N PHE A 247 8.37 -22.24 -13.79
CA PHE A 247 9.10 -21.46 -14.80
C PHE A 247 9.97 -22.33 -15.71
N VAL A 248 10.63 -23.35 -15.19
CA VAL A 248 11.38 -24.30 -16.02
C VAL A 248 10.47 -25.02 -17.00
N VAL A 249 9.29 -25.48 -16.57
CA VAL A 249 8.30 -26.09 -17.44
C VAL A 249 7.82 -25.13 -18.52
N LEU A 250 7.54 -23.86 -18.16
CA LEU A 250 7.19 -22.81 -19.13
C LEU A 250 8.29 -22.63 -20.20
N GLY A 251 9.55 -22.52 -19.77
CA GLY A 251 10.67 -22.33 -20.67
C GLY A 251 10.93 -23.53 -21.57
N VAL A 252 10.89 -24.74 -21.01
CA VAL A 252 11.13 -25.99 -21.77
C VAL A 252 10.02 -26.20 -22.78
N SER A 253 8.75 -26.13 -22.36
CA SER A 253 7.61 -26.33 -23.28
C SER A 253 7.62 -25.29 -24.40
N GLY A 254 7.94 -24.03 -24.10
CA GLY A 254 8.10 -22.98 -25.10
C GLY A 254 9.23 -23.29 -26.10
N THR A 255 10.41 -23.68 -25.60
CA THR A 255 11.58 -23.98 -26.42
C THR A 255 11.32 -25.13 -27.39
N VAL A 256 10.64 -26.21 -26.95
CA VAL A 256 10.29 -27.34 -27.77
C VAL A 256 9.44 -26.91 -28.97
N HIS A 257 8.46 -26.04 -28.76
CA HIS A 257 7.54 -25.65 -29.84
C HIS A 257 8.05 -24.48 -30.71
N ILE A 258 9.09 -23.73 -30.29
CA ILE A 258 9.73 -22.75 -31.19
C ILE A 258 10.29 -23.44 -32.47
N VAL A 259 10.64 -24.75 -32.37
CA VAL A 259 11.13 -25.53 -33.53
C VAL A 259 10.03 -25.73 -34.57
N ASP A 260 8.75 -25.70 -34.19
CA ASP A 260 7.61 -25.87 -35.11
C ASP A 260 7.51 -24.71 -36.12
N ASP A 261 7.83 -23.49 -35.69
CA ASP A 261 7.92 -22.31 -36.56
C ASP A 261 8.95 -21.29 -35.96
N PRO A 262 10.25 -21.43 -36.27
CA PRO A 262 11.30 -20.56 -35.74
C PRO A 262 11.16 -19.09 -36.09
N ASP A 263 10.40 -18.75 -37.12
CA ASP A 263 10.19 -17.37 -37.56
C ASP A 263 9.42 -16.54 -36.53
N VAL A 264 8.76 -17.18 -35.53
CA VAL A 264 8.14 -16.43 -34.39
C VAL A 264 9.16 -15.57 -33.64
N LEU A 265 10.44 -15.93 -33.65
CA LEU A 265 11.51 -15.15 -33.02
C LEU A 265 11.69 -13.77 -33.66
N TRP A 266 11.25 -13.56 -34.90
CA TRP A 266 11.23 -12.24 -35.52
C TRP A 266 10.30 -11.26 -34.77
N ALA A 267 9.36 -11.74 -33.98
CA ALA A 267 8.51 -10.90 -33.12
C ALA A 267 9.28 -10.11 -32.04
N VAL A 268 10.58 -10.38 -31.81
CA VAL A 268 11.46 -9.51 -31.02
C VAL A 268 11.60 -8.12 -31.67
N ASN A 269 11.48 -8.05 -33.02
CA ASN A 269 11.53 -6.78 -33.72
C ASN A 269 10.24 -5.95 -33.45
N PRO A 270 10.35 -4.74 -32.86
CA PRO A 270 9.18 -3.91 -32.52
C PRO A 270 8.38 -3.47 -33.75
N LEU A 271 8.96 -3.56 -34.94
CA LEU A 271 8.26 -3.21 -36.18
C LEU A 271 7.02 -4.09 -36.41
N HIS A 272 6.99 -5.35 -35.92
CA HIS A 272 5.80 -6.18 -36.02
C HIS A 272 4.65 -5.64 -35.15
N ALA A 273 4.93 -5.18 -33.95
CA ALA A 273 3.95 -4.51 -33.10
C ALA A 273 3.43 -3.23 -33.74
N LEU A 274 4.34 -2.39 -34.28
CA LEU A 274 3.97 -1.11 -34.90
C LEU A 274 3.17 -1.30 -36.20
N ARG A 275 3.57 -2.26 -37.05
CA ARG A 275 2.83 -2.59 -38.29
C ARG A 275 1.45 -3.11 -37.94
N TYR A 276 1.35 -4.05 -36.99
CA TYR A 276 0.07 -4.57 -36.54
C TYR A 276 -0.84 -3.44 -36.04
N ALA A 277 -0.34 -2.56 -35.20
CA ALA A 277 -1.09 -1.41 -34.67
C ALA A 277 -1.54 -0.43 -35.77
N ALA A 278 -0.70 -0.18 -36.77
CA ALA A 278 -1.02 0.72 -37.89
C ALA A 278 -2.04 0.11 -38.87
N SER A 279 -1.93 -1.20 -39.12
CA SER A 279 -2.82 -1.90 -40.08
C SER A 279 -4.21 -2.20 -39.49
N ASN A 280 -4.32 -2.36 -38.17
CA ASN A 280 -5.51 -2.85 -37.47
C ASN A 280 -5.92 -1.92 -36.32
N VAL A 281 -6.06 -0.61 -36.56
CA VAL A 281 -6.32 0.40 -35.51
C VAL A 281 -7.52 0.06 -34.63
N GLY A 282 -8.61 -0.44 -35.19
CA GLY A 282 -9.83 -0.81 -34.43
C GLY A 282 -9.60 -1.99 -33.48
N THR A 283 -8.93 -3.05 -33.94
CA THR A 283 -8.66 -4.25 -33.14
C THR A 283 -7.47 -4.08 -32.19
N THR A 284 -6.55 -3.16 -32.50
CA THR A 284 -5.37 -2.87 -31.69
C THR A 284 -5.75 -2.48 -30.26
N ILE A 285 -6.79 -1.67 -30.08
CA ILE A 285 -7.27 -1.26 -28.77
C ILE A 285 -7.72 -2.50 -27.96
N THR A 286 -8.47 -3.40 -28.57
CA THR A 286 -8.96 -4.63 -27.93
C THR A 286 -7.78 -5.56 -27.60
N VAL A 287 -6.82 -5.70 -28.53
CA VAL A 287 -5.61 -6.52 -28.36
C VAL A 287 -4.71 -5.93 -27.26
N LEU A 288 -4.50 -4.62 -27.22
CA LEU A 288 -3.77 -3.97 -26.12
C LEU A 288 -4.42 -4.25 -24.76
N GLY A 289 -5.76 -4.24 -24.71
CA GLY A 289 -6.54 -4.61 -23.52
C GLY A 289 -6.47 -6.10 -23.16
N ALA A 290 -5.82 -6.95 -23.97
CA ALA A 290 -5.51 -8.33 -23.64
C ALA A 290 -3.99 -8.53 -23.43
N VAL A 291 -3.14 -7.89 -24.23
CA VAL A 291 -1.68 -7.93 -24.08
C VAL A 291 -1.21 -7.45 -22.71
N PHE A 292 -1.91 -6.45 -22.14
CA PHE A 292 -1.57 -5.95 -20.80
C PHE A 292 -1.64 -7.09 -19.74
N LEU A 293 -2.47 -8.12 -19.93
CA LEU A 293 -2.55 -9.28 -19.03
C LEU A 293 -1.20 -9.99 -18.84
N ALA A 294 -0.30 -9.90 -19.82
CA ALA A 294 1.05 -10.48 -19.72
C ALA A 294 1.95 -9.72 -18.72
N VAL A 295 1.62 -8.49 -18.35
CA VAL A 295 2.41 -7.66 -17.43
C VAL A 295 1.77 -7.50 -16.06
N THR A 296 0.62 -8.15 -15.83
CA THR A 296 -0.02 -8.19 -14.50
C THR A 296 0.91 -8.85 -13.48
N GLY A 297 0.82 -8.41 -12.22
CA GLY A 297 1.74 -8.84 -11.17
C GLY A 297 3.08 -8.09 -11.15
N ALA A 298 3.31 -7.13 -12.07
CA ALA A 298 4.51 -6.28 -12.02
C ALA A 298 4.52 -5.39 -10.78
N GLU A 299 3.36 -4.96 -10.28
CA GLU A 299 3.18 -4.21 -9.04
C GLU A 299 3.56 -5.01 -7.79
N ALA A 300 3.36 -6.34 -7.81
CA ALA A 300 3.75 -7.22 -6.72
C ALA A 300 5.27 -7.18 -6.47
N LEU A 301 6.09 -7.01 -7.52
CA LEU A 301 7.54 -6.85 -7.39
C LEU A 301 7.90 -5.69 -6.44
N TYR A 302 7.11 -4.64 -6.50
CA TYR A 302 7.36 -3.44 -5.69
C TYR A 302 6.75 -3.54 -4.30
N VAL A 303 5.59 -4.17 -4.15
CA VAL A 303 4.95 -4.40 -2.84
C VAL A 303 5.81 -5.29 -1.95
N ASP A 304 6.39 -6.34 -2.52
CA ASP A 304 7.20 -7.33 -1.79
C ASP A 304 8.69 -6.94 -1.65
N LEU A 305 9.06 -5.75 -2.09
CA LEU A 305 10.44 -5.24 -1.98
C LEU A 305 10.97 -5.30 -0.55
N GLY A 306 10.14 -4.97 0.45
CA GLY A 306 10.52 -4.99 1.86
C GLY A 306 10.82 -6.38 2.42
N HIS A 307 10.26 -7.43 1.81
CA HIS A 307 10.46 -8.80 2.29
C HIS A 307 11.72 -9.46 1.73
N PHE A 308 12.07 -9.19 0.48
CA PHE A 308 13.14 -9.90 -0.23
C PHE A 308 14.32 -9.01 -0.57
N GLY A 309 14.14 -7.70 -0.61
CA GLY A 309 15.11 -6.74 -1.08
C GLY A 309 15.26 -6.75 -2.62
N ARG A 310 15.86 -5.68 -3.16
CA ARG A 310 15.96 -5.47 -4.61
C ARG A 310 16.80 -6.52 -5.34
N ARG A 311 17.98 -6.91 -4.78
CA ARG A 311 18.92 -7.82 -5.47
C ARG A 311 18.32 -9.18 -5.79
N PRO A 312 17.68 -9.93 -4.85
CA PRO A 312 17.04 -11.21 -5.15
C PRO A 312 15.96 -11.10 -6.22
N ILE A 313 15.10 -10.07 -6.14
CA ILE A 313 14.03 -9.84 -7.12
C ILE A 313 14.63 -9.63 -8.52
N VAL A 314 15.58 -8.70 -8.68
CA VAL A 314 16.23 -8.43 -9.97
C VAL A 314 16.93 -9.67 -10.53
N THR A 315 17.61 -10.45 -9.68
CA THR A 315 18.31 -11.67 -10.10
C THR A 315 17.32 -12.72 -10.59
N ALA A 316 16.24 -12.98 -9.86
CA ALA A 316 15.20 -13.92 -10.26
C ALA A 316 14.58 -13.54 -11.62
N TRP A 317 14.32 -12.24 -11.82
CA TRP A 317 13.77 -11.73 -13.08
C TRP A 317 14.64 -12.05 -14.29
N PHE A 318 15.91 -11.61 -14.26
CA PHE A 318 16.78 -11.75 -15.42
C PHE A 318 17.28 -13.17 -15.66
N VAL A 319 17.48 -13.96 -14.60
CA VAL A 319 18.05 -15.32 -14.73
C VAL A 319 17.01 -16.36 -15.13
N LEU A 320 15.78 -16.25 -14.63
CA LEU A 320 14.79 -17.32 -14.82
C LEU A 320 13.45 -16.80 -15.37
N VAL A 321 12.82 -15.82 -14.72
CA VAL A 321 11.43 -15.47 -14.98
C VAL A 321 11.24 -14.91 -16.39
N PHE A 322 11.96 -13.83 -16.72
CA PHE A 322 11.85 -13.15 -18.01
C PHE A 322 12.20 -14.06 -19.21
N PRO A 323 13.34 -14.80 -19.19
CA PRO A 323 13.65 -15.73 -20.26
C PRO A 323 12.57 -16.82 -20.44
N CYS A 324 12.11 -17.43 -19.35
CA CYS A 324 11.12 -18.52 -19.43
C CYS A 324 9.76 -18.03 -19.92
N LEU A 325 9.33 -16.81 -19.52
CA LEU A 325 8.11 -16.18 -20.03
C LEU A 325 8.20 -15.93 -21.54
N LEU A 326 9.31 -15.33 -22.02
CA LEU A 326 9.50 -15.07 -23.44
C LEU A 326 9.49 -16.36 -24.26
N LEU A 327 10.24 -17.38 -23.81
CA LEU A 327 10.28 -18.68 -24.49
C LEU A 327 8.89 -19.31 -24.56
N ASN A 328 8.11 -19.21 -23.46
CA ASN A 328 6.76 -19.76 -23.43
C ASN A 328 5.82 -19.05 -24.40
N TYR A 329 5.82 -17.70 -24.45
CA TYR A 329 4.98 -16.95 -25.37
C TYR A 329 5.36 -17.22 -26.83
N PHE A 330 6.65 -17.27 -27.16
CA PHE A 330 7.11 -17.67 -28.51
C PHE A 330 6.66 -19.08 -28.85
N GLY A 331 6.81 -20.05 -27.94
CA GLY A 331 6.36 -21.42 -28.13
C GLY A 331 4.86 -21.52 -28.35
N GLN A 332 4.04 -20.79 -27.58
CA GLN A 332 2.59 -20.73 -27.80
C GLN A 332 2.27 -20.20 -29.22
N GLY A 333 2.98 -19.13 -29.64
CA GLY A 333 2.78 -18.56 -30.98
C GLY A 333 3.17 -19.53 -32.09
N ALA A 334 4.33 -20.20 -31.99
CA ALA A 334 4.77 -21.19 -32.96
C ALA A 334 3.80 -22.37 -33.03
N PHE A 335 3.37 -22.87 -31.87
CA PHE A 335 2.40 -23.97 -31.79
C PHE A 335 1.07 -23.63 -32.48
N VAL A 336 0.53 -22.41 -32.24
CA VAL A 336 -0.73 -21.95 -32.87
C VAL A 336 -0.58 -21.73 -34.37
N LEU A 337 0.60 -21.30 -34.86
CA LEU A 337 0.86 -21.19 -36.28
C LEU A 337 0.90 -22.55 -36.99
N ALA A 338 1.44 -23.57 -36.30
CA ALA A 338 1.46 -24.94 -36.79
C ALA A 338 0.11 -25.66 -36.64
N ASN A 339 -0.70 -25.30 -35.63
CA ASN A 339 -1.97 -25.94 -35.28
C ASN A 339 -3.08 -24.92 -35.03
N PRO A 340 -3.62 -24.25 -36.06
CA PRO A 340 -4.60 -23.16 -35.90
C PRO A 340 -5.89 -23.58 -35.20
N GLU A 341 -6.28 -24.83 -35.23
CA GLU A 341 -7.45 -25.38 -34.54
C GLU A 341 -7.31 -25.38 -33.02
N MET A 342 -6.08 -25.33 -32.51
CA MET A 342 -5.80 -25.27 -31.07
C MET A 342 -5.68 -23.85 -30.51
N ALA A 343 -6.02 -22.84 -31.29
CA ALA A 343 -5.98 -21.42 -30.87
C ALA A 343 -6.85 -21.11 -29.64
N ALA A 344 -7.88 -21.93 -29.36
CA ALA A 344 -8.73 -21.81 -28.18
C ALA A 344 -8.01 -22.16 -26.85
N HIS A 345 -7.03 -23.07 -26.91
CA HIS A 345 -6.30 -23.55 -25.74
C HIS A 345 -4.79 -23.70 -26.03
N PRO A 346 -4.09 -22.60 -26.38
CA PRO A 346 -2.71 -22.66 -26.87
C PRO A 346 -1.76 -23.25 -25.81
N PHE A 347 -1.89 -22.85 -24.55
CA PHE A 347 -1.00 -23.30 -23.49
C PHE A 347 -1.14 -24.77 -23.18
N PHE A 348 -2.36 -25.27 -22.94
CA PHE A 348 -2.55 -26.69 -22.60
C PHE A 348 -2.42 -27.59 -23.83
N GLY A 349 -2.77 -27.11 -25.03
CA GLY A 349 -2.68 -27.84 -26.30
C GLY A 349 -1.26 -28.20 -26.70
N MET A 350 -0.25 -27.37 -26.35
CA MET A 350 1.16 -27.61 -26.67
C MET A 350 1.78 -28.78 -25.89
N HIS A 351 1.08 -29.39 -24.94
CA HIS A 351 1.63 -30.49 -24.16
C HIS A 351 1.12 -31.84 -24.64
N PRO A 352 1.95 -32.89 -24.64
CA PRO A 352 1.54 -34.26 -25.02
C PRO A 352 0.51 -34.80 -24.02
N ASP A 353 -0.36 -35.70 -24.44
CA ASP A 353 -1.51 -36.20 -23.67
C ASP A 353 -1.14 -36.72 -22.28
N TRP A 354 0.00 -37.40 -22.13
CA TRP A 354 0.49 -37.92 -20.86
C TRP A 354 0.90 -36.81 -19.89
N ALA A 355 1.30 -35.64 -20.40
CA ALA A 355 1.77 -34.49 -19.58
C ALA A 355 0.65 -33.53 -19.23
N LYS A 356 -0.47 -33.51 -19.97
CA LYS A 356 -1.56 -32.56 -19.78
C LYS A 356 -2.08 -32.51 -18.33
N LEU A 357 -2.37 -33.68 -17.74
CA LEU A 357 -2.87 -33.74 -16.36
C LEU A 357 -1.83 -33.29 -15.32
N PRO A 358 -0.56 -33.77 -15.33
CA PRO A 358 0.49 -33.19 -14.49
C PRO A 358 0.65 -31.67 -14.62
N ILE A 359 0.56 -31.15 -15.86
CA ILE A 359 0.66 -29.70 -16.13
C ILE A 359 -0.53 -28.92 -15.52
N VAL A 360 -1.75 -29.43 -15.65
CA VAL A 360 -2.94 -28.83 -15.01
C VAL A 360 -2.78 -28.81 -13.48
N CYS A 361 -2.28 -29.89 -12.89
CA CYS A 361 -2.00 -29.93 -11.44
C CYS A 361 -0.92 -28.94 -11.04
N LEU A 362 0.17 -28.84 -11.80
CA LEU A 362 1.25 -27.88 -11.52
C LEU A 362 0.80 -26.42 -11.73
N ALA A 363 0.04 -26.15 -12.81
CA ALA A 363 -0.58 -24.85 -13.06
C ALA A 363 -1.51 -24.45 -11.91
N THR A 364 -2.34 -25.38 -11.43
CA THR A 364 -3.23 -25.14 -10.28
C THR A 364 -2.41 -24.84 -9.01
N ALA A 365 -1.33 -25.57 -8.75
CA ALA A 365 -0.44 -25.27 -7.62
C ALA A 365 0.22 -23.90 -7.77
N ALA A 366 0.69 -23.54 -8.97
CA ALA A 366 1.27 -22.22 -9.24
C ALA A 366 0.24 -21.09 -9.03
N THR A 367 -1.01 -21.28 -9.48
CA THR A 367 -2.07 -20.26 -9.29
C THR A 367 -2.54 -20.12 -7.84
N VAL A 368 -2.52 -21.20 -7.07
CA VAL A 368 -2.75 -21.15 -5.61
C VAL A 368 -1.66 -20.34 -4.92
N ILE A 369 -0.39 -20.55 -5.31
CA ILE A 369 0.75 -19.77 -4.78
C ILE A 369 0.64 -18.29 -5.18
N ALA A 370 0.32 -18.01 -6.45
CA ALA A 370 0.09 -16.65 -6.93
C ALA A 370 -1.02 -15.92 -6.14
N SER A 371 -2.15 -16.59 -5.96
CA SER A 371 -3.28 -16.08 -5.18
C SER A 371 -2.90 -15.81 -3.72
N GLN A 372 -2.11 -16.70 -3.12
CA GLN A 372 -1.59 -16.53 -1.77
C GLN A 372 -0.73 -15.27 -1.63
N ALA A 373 0.13 -15.02 -2.60
CA ALA A 373 1.01 -13.84 -2.61
C ALA A 373 0.20 -12.55 -2.68
N VAL A 374 -0.79 -12.47 -3.57
CA VAL A 374 -1.67 -11.29 -3.71
C VAL A 374 -2.49 -11.04 -2.45
N ILE A 375 -3.04 -12.08 -1.81
CA ILE A 375 -3.77 -11.94 -0.53
C ILE A 375 -2.84 -11.38 0.57
N SER A 376 -1.61 -11.88 0.66
CA SER A 376 -0.61 -11.39 1.62
C SER A 376 -0.20 -9.95 1.32
N GLY A 377 -0.07 -9.59 0.05
CA GLY A 377 0.16 -8.21 -0.41
C GLY A 377 -0.97 -7.27 0.00
N ALA A 378 -2.24 -7.71 -0.12
CA ALA A 378 -3.40 -6.96 0.32
C ALA A 378 -3.38 -6.71 1.85
N TYR A 379 -2.99 -7.72 2.66
CA TYR A 379 -2.82 -7.51 4.10
C TYR A 379 -1.73 -6.49 4.42
N SER A 380 -0.59 -6.55 3.73
CA SER A 380 0.51 -5.61 3.89
C SER A 380 0.09 -4.18 3.52
N LEU A 381 -0.63 -4.00 2.43
CA LEU A 381 -1.18 -2.71 2.01
C LEU A 381 -2.17 -2.14 3.04
N VAL A 382 -3.11 -2.98 3.52
CA VAL A 382 -4.09 -2.55 4.53
C VAL A 382 -3.38 -2.18 5.83
N ARG A 383 -2.34 -2.92 6.26
CA ARG A 383 -1.51 -2.56 7.41
C ARG A 383 -0.85 -1.21 7.22
N GLN A 384 -0.22 -0.96 6.08
CA GLN A 384 0.36 0.35 5.75
C GLN A 384 -0.71 1.46 5.79
N ALA A 385 -1.89 1.23 5.21
CA ALA A 385 -3.00 2.18 5.21
C ALA A 385 -3.49 2.51 6.64
N MET A 386 -3.56 1.52 7.53
CA MET A 386 -3.92 1.71 8.94
C MET A 386 -2.89 2.58 9.67
N HIS A 387 -1.60 2.27 9.52
CA HIS A 387 -0.52 3.00 10.18
C HIS A 387 -0.36 4.43 9.64
N LEU A 388 -0.63 4.63 8.34
CA LEU A 388 -0.72 5.97 7.72
C LEU A 388 -2.03 6.69 8.05
N ASN A 389 -2.88 6.10 8.90
CA ASN A 389 -4.17 6.66 9.31
C ASN A 389 -5.18 6.85 8.16
N LEU A 390 -5.07 6.07 7.10
CA LEU A 390 -6.02 6.05 5.98
C LEU A 390 -7.21 5.13 6.25
N LEU A 391 -7.04 4.13 7.11
CA LEU A 391 -8.06 3.17 7.55
C LEU A 391 -8.15 3.12 9.08
N PRO A 392 -9.29 2.66 9.64
CA PRO A 392 -9.40 2.36 11.07
C PRO A 392 -8.45 1.22 11.47
N ARG A 393 -8.21 1.08 12.77
CA ARG A 393 -7.45 -0.05 13.30
C ARG A 393 -8.27 -1.33 13.15
N LEU A 394 -7.82 -2.23 12.28
CA LEU A 394 -8.37 -3.58 12.12
C LEU A 394 -7.56 -4.56 12.97
N GLN A 395 -8.15 -5.71 13.25
CA GLN A 395 -7.47 -6.76 13.99
C GLN A 395 -6.37 -7.38 13.13
N ILE A 396 -5.16 -7.43 13.68
CA ILE A 396 -4.00 -8.10 13.09
C ILE A 396 -3.62 -9.27 13.99
N LEU A 397 -3.59 -10.46 13.42
CA LEU A 397 -3.11 -11.67 14.10
C LEU A 397 -1.75 -12.05 13.49
N HIS A 398 -0.74 -12.15 14.32
CA HIS A 398 0.57 -12.63 13.90
C HIS A 398 0.54 -14.16 13.86
N THR A 399 0.86 -14.72 12.70
CA THR A 399 0.82 -16.18 12.46
C THR A 399 2.19 -16.83 12.61
N SER A 400 3.25 -16.06 12.85
CA SER A 400 4.61 -16.55 13.09
C SER A 400 5.26 -15.76 14.23
N GLU A 401 5.93 -16.46 15.14
CA GLU A 401 6.72 -15.84 16.20
C GLU A 401 8.09 -15.33 15.72
N THR A 402 8.61 -15.92 14.63
CA THR A 402 9.93 -15.63 14.10
C THR A 402 9.94 -14.61 12.96
N HIS A 403 8.81 -14.44 12.25
CA HIS A 403 8.69 -13.56 11.09
C HIS A 403 7.56 -12.56 11.30
N SER A 404 7.90 -11.35 11.72
CA SER A 404 6.93 -10.27 12.00
C SER A 404 6.09 -9.82 10.77
N GLY A 405 6.53 -10.18 9.56
CA GLY A 405 5.82 -9.89 8.31
C GLY A 405 4.64 -10.81 8.02
N GLN A 406 4.54 -11.97 8.68
CA GLN A 406 3.46 -12.92 8.45
C GLN A 406 2.25 -12.56 9.33
N ILE A 407 1.30 -11.88 8.72
CA ILE A 407 0.09 -11.38 9.37
C ILE A 407 -1.16 -11.98 8.73
N PHE A 408 -2.19 -12.16 9.54
CA PHE A 408 -3.53 -12.53 9.13
C PHE A 408 -4.53 -11.46 9.59
N MET A 409 -5.38 -11.01 8.70
CA MET A 409 -6.39 -9.99 8.97
C MET A 409 -7.78 -10.57 8.69
N PRO A 410 -8.53 -11.04 9.70
CA PRO A 410 -9.80 -11.75 9.53
C PRO A 410 -10.84 -10.99 8.70
N GLN A 411 -10.95 -9.67 8.95
CA GLN A 411 -11.94 -8.82 8.25
C GLN A 411 -11.60 -8.70 6.76
N VAL A 412 -10.31 -8.49 6.43
CA VAL A 412 -9.83 -8.36 5.04
C VAL A 412 -9.95 -9.71 4.33
N ASN A 413 -9.58 -10.81 5.00
CA ASN A 413 -9.72 -12.16 4.46
C ASN A 413 -11.18 -12.47 4.09
N SER A 414 -12.12 -12.20 5.00
CA SER A 414 -13.55 -12.45 4.75
C SER A 414 -14.08 -11.57 3.62
N PHE A 415 -13.67 -10.30 3.57
CA PHE A 415 -14.03 -9.39 2.49
C PHE A 415 -13.53 -9.91 1.14
N LEU A 416 -12.24 -10.22 1.01
CA LEU A 416 -11.67 -10.76 -0.22
C LEU A 416 -12.36 -12.07 -0.62
N PHE A 417 -12.54 -13.01 0.31
CA PHE A 417 -13.20 -14.28 0.05
C PHE A 417 -14.60 -14.11 -0.56
N ILE A 418 -15.45 -13.29 0.07
CA ILE A 418 -16.83 -13.06 -0.40
C ILE A 418 -16.83 -12.51 -1.82
N PHE A 419 -15.99 -11.51 -2.11
CA PHE A 419 -15.92 -10.90 -3.43
C PHE A 419 -15.30 -11.82 -4.48
N VAL A 420 -14.25 -12.59 -4.16
CA VAL A 420 -13.65 -13.59 -5.06
C VAL A 420 -14.69 -14.64 -5.44
N VAL A 421 -15.42 -15.20 -4.46
CA VAL A 421 -16.49 -16.16 -4.72
C VAL A 421 -17.59 -15.55 -5.59
N ALA A 422 -18.03 -14.32 -5.30
CA ALA A 422 -19.04 -13.63 -6.09
C ALA A 422 -18.60 -13.44 -7.55
N LEU A 423 -17.32 -13.09 -7.78
CA LEU A 423 -16.75 -12.95 -9.13
C LEU A 423 -16.74 -14.28 -9.90
N VAL A 424 -16.30 -15.36 -9.26
CA VAL A 424 -16.27 -16.71 -9.91
C VAL A 424 -17.69 -17.15 -10.28
N LEU A 425 -18.68 -16.91 -9.40
CA LEU A 425 -20.08 -17.26 -9.69
C LEU A 425 -20.69 -16.39 -10.78
N GLN A 426 -20.32 -15.11 -10.86
CA GLN A 426 -20.83 -14.15 -11.84
C GLN A 426 -20.27 -14.41 -13.24
N PHE A 427 -18.95 -14.56 -13.37
CA PHE A 427 -18.28 -14.65 -14.67
C PHE A 427 -18.14 -16.08 -15.19
N ARG A 428 -17.92 -17.06 -14.32
CA ARG A 428 -17.83 -18.52 -14.60
C ARG A 428 -16.73 -18.97 -15.54
N ASN A 429 -16.02 -18.06 -16.21
CA ASN A 429 -14.89 -18.34 -17.09
C ASN A 429 -13.81 -17.24 -16.94
N SER A 430 -12.58 -17.61 -17.29
CA SER A 430 -11.43 -16.73 -17.17
C SER A 430 -11.45 -15.58 -18.18
N SER A 431 -12.05 -15.76 -19.36
CA SER A 431 -12.18 -14.72 -20.39
C SER A 431 -13.06 -13.57 -19.93
N GLY A 432 -14.19 -13.86 -19.26
CA GLY A 432 -15.05 -12.83 -18.65
C GLY A 432 -14.32 -12.05 -17.54
N LEU A 433 -13.54 -12.74 -16.70
CA LEU A 433 -12.74 -12.11 -15.65
C LEU A 433 -11.60 -11.27 -16.23
N SER A 434 -11.04 -11.63 -17.39
CA SER A 434 -9.98 -10.86 -18.04
C SER A 434 -10.44 -9.46 -18.45
N ALA A 435 -11.69 -9.33 -18.85
CA ALA A 435 -12.30 -8.02 -19.15
C ALA A 435 -12.46 -7.14 -17.90
N ALA A 436 -12.77 -7.76 -16.76
CA ALA A 436 -12.87 -7.06 -15.47
C ALA A 436 -11.50 -6.61 -14.92
N TYR A 437 -10.43 -7.33 -15.20
CA TYR A 437 -9.13 -7.18 -14.56
C TYR A 437 -8.41 -5.87 -14.90
N GLY A 438 -8.51 -5.43 -16.14
CA GLY A 438 -7.62 -4.46 -16.74
C GLY A 438 -7.58 -3.07 -16.11
N ILE A 439 -8.72 -2.53 -15.71
CA ILE A 439 -8.80 -1.11 -15.28
C ILE A 439 -8.08 -0.89 -13.95
N ALA A 440 -8.16 -1.83 -13.01
CA ALA A 440 -7.54 -1.69 -11.70
C ALA A 440 -6.02 -1.61 -11.81
N VAL A 441 -5.42 -2.58 -12.48
CA VAL A 441 -3.97 -2.68 -12.64
C VAL A 441 -3.41 -1.53 -13.48
N THR A 442 -4.02 -1.24 -14.65
CA THR A 442 -3.51 -0.16 -15.53
C THR A 442 -3.69 1.23 -14.90
N GLY A 443 -4.74 1.42 -14.10
CA GLY A 443 -4.94 2.64 -13.33
C GLY A 443 -3.89 2.82 -12.25
N GLU A 444 -3.54 1.76 -11.51
CA GLU A 444 -2.47 1.77 -10.52
C GLU A 444 -1.10 2.00 -11.17
N MET A 445 -0.83 1.34 -12.30
CA MET A 445 0.40 1.52 -13.07
C MET A 445 0.61 2.99 -13.49
N LEU A 446 -0.45 3.67 -13.93
CA LEU A 446 -0.40 5.08 -14.29
C LEU A 446 -0.10 5.96 -13.07
N ILE A 447 -0.77 5.70 -11.94
CA ILE A 447 -0.52 6.41 -10.68
C ILE A 447 0.93 6.22 -10.23
N THR A 448 1.46 5.01 -10.29
CA THR A 448 2.86 4.70 -9.97
C THR A 448 3.83 5.50 -10.85
N SER A 449 3.56 5.62 -12.15
CA SER A 449 4.39 6.43 -13.07
C SER A 449 4.39 7.91 -12.71
N VAL A 450 3.23 8.47 -12.34
CA VAL A 450 3.12 9.88 -11.91
C VAL A 450 3.86 10.12 -10.59
N LEU A 451 3.71 9.24 -9.61
CA LEU A 451 4.40 9.34 -8.32
C LEU A 451 5.92 9.15 -8.50
N LEU A 452 6.34 8.24 -9.36
CA LEU A 452 7.75 8.01 -9.71
C LEU A 452 8.39 9.27 -10.31
N TYR A 453 7.67 10.01 -11.16
CA TYR A 453 8.15 11.30 -11.68
C TYR A 453 8.48 12.28 -10.55
N VAL A 454 7.63 12.37 -9.54
CA VAL A 454 7.87 13.24 -8.37
C VAL A 454 9.14 12.81 -7.63
N VAL A 455 9.31 11.50 -7.40
CA VAL A 455 10.50 10.94 -6.74
C VAL A 455 11.78 11.23 -7.54
N MET A 456 11.77 10.98 -8.85
CA MET A 456 12.91 11.28 -9.74
C MET A 456 13.30 12.76 -9.69
N ARG A 457 12.30 13.66 -9.67
CA ARG A 457 12.52 15.11 -9.65
C ARG A 457 12.99 15.63 -8.29
N ARG A 458 12.46 15.12 -7.19
CA ARG A 458 12.62 15.70 -5.85
C ARG A 458 13.62 14.95 -4.99
N ILE A 459 13.68 13.64 -5.11
CA ILE A 459 14.59 12.80 -4.30
C ILE A 459 15.86 12.51 -5.07
N TRP A 460 15.75 12.04 -6.31
CA TRP A 460 16.93 11.73 -7.13
C TRP A 460 17.54 12.97 -7.80
N ASN A 461 16.92 14.14 -7.68
CA ASN A 461 17.39 15.41 -8.22
C ASN A 461 17.69 15.40 -9.73
N TRP A 462 16.98 14.57 -10.49
CA TRP A 462 17.14 14.52 -11.95
C TRP A 462 16.69 15.83 -12.59
N LYS A 463 17.37 16.25 -13.66
CA LYS A 463 16.94 17.39 -14.47
C LYS A 463 15.54 17.11 -15.06
N MET A 464 14.70 18.14 -15.14
CA MET A 464 13.31 18.01 -15.64
C MET A 464 13.25 17.29 -16.99
N ILE A 465 14.13 17.66 -17.93
CA ILE A 465 14.18 17.08 -19.27
C ILE A 465 14.44 15.57 -19.20
N ILE A 466 15.38 15.12 -18.37
CA ILE A 466 15.75 13.71 -18.26
C ILE A 466 14.60 12.92 -17.60
N ALA A 467 14.06 13.42 -16.49
CA ALA A 467 12.94 12.77 -15.81
C ALA A 467 11.71 12.66 -16.73
N THR A 468 11.40 13.73 -17.48
CA THR A 468 10.30 13.72 -18.45
C THR A 468 10.58 12.79 -19.63
N ALA A 469 11.79 12.77 -20.16
CA ALA A 469 12.17 11.88 -21.28
C ALA A 469 12.03 10.40 -20.91
N VAL A 470 12.24 10.03 -19.62
CA VAL A 470 12.08 8.65 -19.14
C VAL A 470 10.62 8.35 -18.80
N VAL A 471 9.94 9.24 -18.07
CA VAL A 471 8.62 8.92 -17.54
C VAL A 471 7.50 9.16 -18.55
N LEU A 472 7.62 10.12 -19.44
CA LEU A 472 6.58 10.44 -20.42
C LEU A 472 6.24 9.25 -21.35
N PRO A 473 7.22 8.50 -21.93
CA PRO A 473 6.92 7.30 -22.69
C PRO A 473 6.19 6.23 -21.85
N LEU A 474 6.59 6.06 -20.58
CA LEU A 474 5.92 5.11 -19.67
C LEU A 474 4.48 5.52 -19.40
N VAL A 475 4.22 6.80 -19.14
CA VAL A 475 2.86 7.34 -18.94
C VAL A 475 2.01 7.17 -20.21
N ILE A 476 2.57 7.37 -21.39
CA ILE A 476 1.84 7.17 -22.66
C ILE A 476 1.43 5.70 -22.83
N ILE A 477 2.33 4.76 -22.52
CA ILE A 477 2.04 3.33 -22.60
C ILE A 477 0.98 2.92 -21.55
N ASP A 478 1.16 3.36 -20.29
CA ASP A 478 0.19 3.10 -19.22
C ASP A 478 -1.20 3.69 -19.57
N ALA A 479 -1.25 4.91 -20.10
CA ALA A 479 -2.48 5.55 -20.54
C ALA A 479 -3.12 4.82 -21.72
N GLY A 480 -2.31 4.30 -22.63
CA GLY A 480 -2.77 3.46 -23.75
C GLY A 480 -3.42 2.16 -23.25
N PHE A 481 -2.78 1.47 -22.31
CA PHE A 481 -3.35 0.28 -21.68
C PHE A 481 -4.61 0.61 -20.87
N LEU A 482 -4.63 1.71 -20.13
CA LEU A 482 -5.82 2.14 -19.40
C LEU A 482 -6.97 2.45 -20.36
N ALA A 483 -6.73 3.20 -21.44
CA ALA A 483 -7.74 3.52 -22.44
C ALA A 483 -8.32 2.25 -23.10
N ALA A 484 -7.45 1.27 -23.41
CA ALA A 484 -7.86 -0.02 -23.97
C ALA A 484 -8.75 -0.82 -23.01
N ASN A 485 -8.46 -0.78 -21.71
CA ASN A 485 -9.24 -1.48 -20.70
C ASN A 485 -10.52 -0.73 -20.31
N VAL A 486 -10.53 0.60 -20.35
CA VAL A 486 -11.75 1.40 -20.14
C VAL A 486 -12.79 1.10 -21.22
N ALA A 487 -12.38 0.75 -22.45
CA ALA A 487 -13.30 0.31 -23.50
C ALA A 487 -14.11 -0.95 -23.11
N LYS A 488 -13.55 -1.80 -22.22
CA LYS A 488 -14.22 -3.00 -21.68
C LYS A 488 -14.98 -2.74 -20.38
N PHE A 489 -15.26 -1.47 -20.03
CA PHE A 489 -15.91 -1.12 -18.78
C PHE A 489 -17.27 -1.82 -18.60
N ALA A 490 -18.08 -1.85 -19.65
CA ALA A 490 -19.40 -2.49 -19.63
C ALA A 490 -19.32 -4.02 -19.52
N ASP A 491 -18.24 -4.64 -20.03
CA ASP A 491 -18.06 -6.09 -20.06
C ASP A 491 -17.57 -6.69 -18.73
N GLY A 492 -17.50 -5.87 -17.68
CA GLY A 492 -17.08 -6.30 -16.33
C GLY A 492 -16.07 -5.37 -15.67
N GLY A 493 -15.41 -4.47 -16.40
CA GLY A 493 -14.41 -3.52 -15.89
C GLY A 493 -14.96 -2.55 -14.82
N TRP A 494 -16.28 -2.41 -14.73
CA TRP A 494 -16.92 -1.61 -13.67
C TRP A 494 -16.75 -2.21 -12.26
N VAL A 495 -16.56 -3.55 -12.14
CA VAL A 495 -16.48 -4.23 -10.83
C VAL A 495 -15.29 -3.77 -10.00
N PRO A 496 -14.03 -3.85 -10.48
CA PRO A 496 -12.88 -3.36 -9.71
C PRO A 496 -12.94 -1.84 -9.45
N VAL A 497 -13.52 -1.08 -10.37
CA VAL A 497 -13.74 0.36 -10.17
C VAL A 497 -14.74 0.61 -9.04
N ALA A 498 -15.83 -0.15 -8.97
CA ALA A 498 -16.79 -0.04 -7.88
C ALA A 498 -16.17 -0.39 -6.52
N VAL A 499 -15.35 -1.46 -6.47
CA VAL A 499 -14.59 -1.83 -5.28
C VAL A 499 -13.60 -0.73 -4.90
N ALA A 500 -12.81 -0.23 -5.85
CA ALA A 500 -11.85 0.84 -5.63
C ALA A 500 -12.53 2.13 -5.16
N CYS A 501 -13.65 2.53 -5.76
CA CYS A 501 -14.45 3.67 -5.33
C CYS A 501 -14.97 3.47 -3.90
N THR A 502 -15.46 2.28 -3.56
CA THR A 502 -15.93 1.95 -2.21
C THR A 502 -14.81 2.05 -1.19
N MET A 503 -13.64 1.47 -1.48
CA MET A 503 -12.47 1.55 -0.60
C MET A 503 -11.95 2.99 -0.48
N GLY A 504 -11.84 3.72 -1.58
CA GLY A 504 -11.46 5.13 -1.57
C GLY A 504 -12.43 5.99 -0.76
N LEU A 505 -13.73 5.71 -0.85
CA LEU A 505 -14.77 6.36 -0.07
C LEU A 505 -14.64 6.07 1.43
N ILE A 506 -14.36 4.82 1.82
CA ILE A 506 -14.10 4.42 3.21
C ILE A 506 -12.87 5.16 3.73
N MET A 507 -11.76 5.16 2.99
CA MET A 507 -10.53 5.87 3.36
C MET A 507 -10.76 7.38 3.49
N GLN A 508 -11.45 7.98 2.53
CA GLN A 508 -11.77 9.42 2.54
C GLN A 508 -12.68 9.78 3.73
N THR A 509 -13.69 8.96 4.01
CA THR A 509 -14.61 9.16 5.15
C THR A 509 -13.86 9.07 6.47
N TRP A 510 -12.97 8.06 6.60
CA TRP A 510 -12.13 7.91 7.79
C TRP A 510 -11.22 9.11 8.02
N MET A 511 -10.50 9.55 6.98
CA MET A 511 -9.62 10.73 7.06
C MET A 511 -10.39 12.00 7.43
N SER A 512 -11.55 12.21 6.82
CA SER A 512 -12.38 13.40 7.06
C SER A 512 -12.94 13.39 8.49
N GLY A 513 -13.46 12.27 8.95
CA GLY A 513 -13.97 12.10 10.32
C GLY A 513 -12.89 12.31 11.37
N ARG A 514 -11.69 11.76 11.15
CA ARG A 514 -10.55 12.00 12.05
C ARG A 514 -10.12 13.45 12.10
N ARG A 515 -10.07 14.14 10.95
CA ARG A 515 -9.74 15.59 10.91
C ARG A 515 -10.76 16.41 11.70
N LEU A 516 -12.05 16.12 11.52
CA LEU A 516 -13.13 16.80 12.22
C LEU A 516 -13.06 16.53 13.73
N LEU A 517 -12.83 15.26 14.12
CA LEU A 517 -12.67 14.88 15.52
C LEU A 517 -11.46 15.60 16.15
N ALA A 518 -10.32 15.63 15.47
CA ALA A 518 -9.12 16.31 15.94
C ALA A 518 -9.34 17.82 16.09
N ALA A 519 -10.01 18.46 15.11
CA ALA A 519 -10.31 19.89 15.17
C ALA A 519 -11.21 20.23 16.37
N ARG A 520 -12.23 19.41 16.66
CA ARG A 520 -13.11 19.61 17.81
C ARG A 520 -12.39 19.39 19.14
N THR A 521 -11.58 18.34 19.23
CA THR A 521 -10.80 18.05 20.44
C THR A 521 -9.86 19.22 20.74
N LYS A 522 -9.21 19.77 19.73
CA LYS A 522 -8.27 20.90 19.89
C LYS A 522 -8.94 22.21 20.39
N MET A 523 -10.23 22.41 20.11
CA MET A 523 -10.97 23.57 20.65
C MET A 523 -11.23 23.49 22.17
N ASP A 524 -11.31 22.28 22.71
CA ASP A 524 -11.60 22.01 24.12
C ASP A 524 -10.31 21.75 24.94
N GLU A 525 -9.12 21.83 24.32
CA GLU A 525 -7.86 21.48 24.95
C GLU A 525 -7.28 22.60 25.78
N ILE A 526 -6.88 22.26 27.00
CA ILE A 526 -6.12 23.11 27.88
C ILE A 526 -4.63 22.80 27.69
N PRO A 527 -3.75 23.82 27.48
CA PRO A 527 -2.32 23.56 27.38
C PRO A 527 -1.78 22.82 28.61
N LEU A 528 -0.96 21.80 28.38
CA LEU A 528 -0.40 20.96 29.44
C LEU A 528 0.40 21.79 30.45
N ALA A 529 1.22 22.73 29.99
CA ALA A 529 2.01 23.60 30.85
C ALA A 529 1.15 24.39 31.83
N ALA A 530 0.02 24.93 31.37
CA ALA A 530 -0.90 25.71 32.25
C ALA A 530 -1.54 24.82 33.34
N ILE A 531 -1.76 23.56 33.06
CA ILE A 531 -2.25 22.58 34.07
C ILE A 531 -1.15 22.26 35.08
N ILE A 532 0.07 21.99 34.61
CA ILE A 532 1.21 21.68 35.48
C ILE A 532 1.48 22.84 36.44
N ASP A 533 1.45 24.10 35.98
CA ASP A 533 1.66 25.29 36.81
C ASP A 533 0.57 25.43 37.87
N LYS A 534 -0.70 25.19 37.53
CA LYS A 534 -1.81 25.20 38.49
C LYS A 534 -1.70 24.08 39.52
N LEU A 535 -1.24 22.88 39.13
CA LEU A 535 -1.06 21.74 40.01
C LEU A 535 0.16 21.91 40.93
N ALA A 536 1.17 22.66 40.50
CA ALA A 536 2.29 23.07 41.37
C ALA A 536 1.82 24.00 42.51
N GLN A 537 0.84 24.88 42.25
CA GLN A 537 0.27 25.78 43.24
C GLN A 537 -0.74 25.10 44.15
N LYS A 538 -1.66 24.29 43.60
CA LYS A 538 -2.65 23.49 44.34
C LYS A 538 -2.20 22.03 44.32
N GLN A 539 -1.48 21.59 45.34
CA GLN A 539 -0.99 20.22 45.43
C GLN A 539 -2.15 19.25 45.82
N PRO A 540 -2.73 18.47 44.89
CA PRO A 540 -3.70 17.45 45.27
C PRO A 540 -3.00 16.30 46.03
N PRO A 541 -3.76 15.51 46.79
CA PRO A 541 -3.23 14.30 47.44
C PRO A 541 -2.48 13.41 46.45
N THR A 542 -1.33 12.91 46.90
CA THR A 542 -0.45 12.08 46.06
C THR A 542 -0.57 10.62 46.46
N VAL A 543 -0.71 9.73 45.51
CA VAL A 543 -0.72 8.26 45.69
C VAL A 543 0.59 7.67 45.12
N PRO A 544 1.13 6.60 45.74
CA PRO A 544 2.35 5.95 45.28
C PRO A 544 2.25 5.41 43.84
N GLY A 545 3.37 5.39 43.12
CA GLY A 545 3.50 4.76 41.82
C GLY A 545 3.47 5.73 40.64
N THR A 546 3.45 5.15 39.45
CA THR A 546 3.52 5.87 38.17
C THR A 546 2.19 5.76 37.40
N ALA A 547 1.68 6.89 36.93
CA ALA A 547 0.56 6.97 36.00
C ALA A 547 1.05 7.40 34.62
N ILE A 548 0.70 6.62 33.58
CA ILE A 548 0.97 6.96 32.19
C ILE A 548 -0.35 7.32 31.51
N PHE A 549 -0.51 8.57 31.11
CA PHE A 549 -1.69 9.08 30.43
C PHE A 549 -1.45 9.09 28.92
N LEU A 550 -2.14 8.22 28.19
CA LEU A 550 -2.02 8.15 26.73
C LEU A 550 -2.86 9.25 26.08
N THR A 551 -2.25 9.99 25.16
CA THR A 551 -2.91 11.03 24.38
C THR A 551 -2.41 11.02 22.92
N SER A 552 -3.28 11.44 22.01
CA SER A 552 -2.90 11.68 20.62
C SER A 552 -2.39 13.11 20.38
N ASP A 553 -2.60 14.02 21.31
CA ASP A 553 -2.09 15.38 21.27
C ASP A 553 -0.83 15.52 22.11
N ILE A 554 0.17 16.16 21.51
CA ILE A 554 1.49 16.33 22.12
C ILE A 554 1.50 17.55 23.08
N GLU A 555 0.70 18.58 22.81
CA GLU A 555 0.74 19.87 23.53
C GLU A 555 -0.37 20.03 24.57
N GLY A 556 -1.49 19.35 24.38
CA GLY A 556 -2.66 19.44 25.24
C GLY A 556 -2.58 18.54 26.47
N ALA A 557 -3.29 18.93 27.52
CA ALA A 557 -3.45 18.08 28.70
C ALA A 557 -4.35 16.87 28.37
N PRO A 558 -3.91 15.62 28.66
CA PRO A 558 -4.71 14.43 28.40
C PRO A 558 -6.07 14.52 29.07
N THR A 559 -7.12 14.25 28.30
CA THR A 559 -8.49 14.25 28.84
C THR A 559 -8.64 13.24 30.00
N ALA A 560 -7.92 12.10 29.94
CA ALA A 560 -7.87 11.14 31.01
C ALA A 560 -7.30 11.72 32.31
N LEU A 561 -6.24 12.55 32.23
CA LEU A 561 -5.68 13.27 33.39
C LEU A 561 -6.70 14.25 33.97
N LEU A 562 -7.37 15.05 33.12
CA LEU A 562 -8.36 16.03 33.56
C LEU A 562 -9.55 15.36 34.25
N HIS A 563 -10.04 14.23 33.71
CA HIS A 563 -11.11 13.46 34.31
C HIS A 563 -10.68 12.79 35.64
N SER A 564 -9.48 12.24 35.70
CA SER A 564 -8.92 11.68 36.95
C SER A 564 -8.86 12.76 38.04
N LEU A 565 -8.34 13.94 37.73
CA LEU A 565 -8.28 15.09 38.66
C LEU A 565 -9.68 15.58 39.10
N LYS A 566 -10.63 15.63 38.15
CA LYS A 566 -12.01 16.07 38.43
C LYS A 566 -12.75 15.10 39.36
N HIS A 567 -12.61 13.81 39.15
CA HIS A 567 -13.41 12.80 39.84
C HIS A 567 -12.69 12.16 41.03
N TYR A 568 -11.41 11.76 40.88
CA TYR A 568 -10.63 11.10 41.95
C TYR A 568 -9.90 12.11 42.82
N LYS A 569 -9.59 13.32 42.30
CA LYS A 569 -8.92 14.42 43.02
C LYS A 569 -7.53 14.06 43.58
N VAL A 570 -6.86 13.05 42.99
CA VAL A 570 -5.52 12.58 43.35
C VAL A 570 -4.57 12.64 42.20
N LEU A 571 -3.27 12.70 42.47
CA LEU A 571 -2.19 12.54 41.51
C LEU A 571 -1.28 11.39 41.91
N HIS A 572 -0.60 10.76 40.96
CA HIS A 572 0.47 9.81 41.24
C HIS A 572 1.78 10.56 41.52
N GLU A 573 2.73 9.87 42.17
CA GLU A 573 4.07 10.41 42.41
C GLU A 573 4.74 10.81 41.11
N HIS A 574 4.60 9.94 40.08
CA HIS A 574 5.13 10.21 38.76
C HIS A 574 3.98 10.13 37.71
N ASN A 575 3.80 11.22 36.97
CA ASN A 575 2.78 11.31 35.93
C ASN A 575 3.46 11.53 34.59
N VAL A 576 3.31 10.56 33.66
CA VAL A 576 3.92 10.58 32.35
C VAL A 576 2.84 10.80 31.28
N ILE A 577 3.00 11.82 30.48
CA ILE A 577 2.12 12.11 29.35
C ILE A 577 2.72 11.43 28.12
N LEU A 578 2.10 10.34 27.68
CA LEU A 578 2.60 9.51 26.58
C LEU A 578 1.84 9.79 25.30
N SER A 579 2.59 10.20 24.26
CA SER A 579 2.08 10.31 22.90
C SER A 579 2.77 9.30 21.99
N VAL A 580 2.00 8.60 21.14
CA VAL A 580 2.53 7.69 20.13
C VAL A 580 2.36 8.33 18.76
N VAL A 581 3.47 8.47 18.04
CA VAL A 581 3.54 9.09 16.71
C VAL A 581 3.95 8.03 15.69
N THR A 582 3.32 8.04 14.51
CA THR A 582 3.75 7.22 13.39
C THR A 582 4.63 8.06 12.46
N ALA A 583 5.87 7.59 12.23
CA ALA A 583 6.79 8.21 11.29
C ALA A 583 6.36 7.94 9.83
N ALA A 584 6.84 8.78 8.92
CA ALA A 584 6.70 8.56 7.49
C ALA A 584 7.65 7.47 6.94
N THR A 585 8.55 6.97 7.80
CA THR A 585 9.49 5.89 7.49
C THR A 585 8.93 4.54 7.98
N PRO A 586 9.27 3.43 7.32
CA PRO A 586 8.81 2.09 7.72
C PRO A 586 9.26 1.70 9.11
N PHE A 587 10.52 1.95 9.42
CA PHE A 587 11.17 1.62 10.69
C PHE A 587 11.86 2.85 11.28
N VAL A 588 11.89 2.95 12.60
CA VAL A 588 12.60 3.98 13.34
C VAL A 588 13.67 3.32 14.21
N PRO A 589 14.95 3.74 14.12
CA PRO A 589 16.02 3.24 14.99
C PRO A 589 15.69 3.47 16.46
N ASP A 590 16.18 2.59 17.34
CA ASP A 590 15.84 2.63 18.77
C ASP A 590 16.34 3.90 19.47
N ASP A 591 17.40 4.51 18.98
CA ASP A 591 17.98 5.78 19.47
C ASP A 591 17.15 7.01 19.07
N GLU A 592 16.43 6.97 17.96
CA GLU A 592 15.51 8.03 17.51
C GLU A 592 14.06 7.82 17.96
N LYS A 593 13.75 6.64 18.52
CA LYS A 593 12.38 6.21 18.83
C LYS A 593 11.77 6.98 19.98
N ILE A 594 12.57 7.48 20.90
CA ILE A 594 12.11 8.03 22.17
C ILE A 594 12.57 9.47 22.35
N PHE A 595 11.60 10.33 22.60
CA PHE A 595 11.84 11.70 23.06
C PHE A 595 11.23 11.88 24.44
N LEU A 596 12.07 12.27 25.41
CA LEU A 596 11.69 12.49 26.81
C LEU A 596 11.93 13.93 27.19
N GLU A 597 10.92 14.60 27.72
CA GLU A 597 10.99 15.94 28.28
C GLU A 597 10.44 15.94 29.72
N SER A 598 11.22 16.38 30.69
CA SER A 598 10.79 16.52 32.09
C SER A 598 10.41 17.97 32.38
N PHE A 599 9.16 18.21 32.80
CA PHE A 599 8.70 19.54 33.24
C PHE A 599 9.06 19.82 34.69
N ASN A 600 8.91 18.81 35.55
CA ASN A 600 9.25 18.86 36.97
C ASN A 600 9.41 17.42 37.50
N PRO A 601 9.80 17.16 38.73
CA PRO A 601 9.98 15.82 39.28
C PRO A 601 8.73 14.91 39.21
N ARG A 602 7.52 15.51 39.08
CA ARG A 602 6.24 14.79 39.05
C ARG A 602 5.67 14.61 37.66
N PHE A 603 6.07 15.42 36.70
CA PHE A 603 5.50 15.42 35.34
C PHE A 603 6.57 15.32 34.28
N SER A 604 6.42 14.34 33.40
CA SER A 604 7.26 14.16 32.22
C SER A 604 6.40 13.92 30.97
N ARG A 605 6.89 14.38 29.82
CA ARG A 605 6.32 14.06 28.51
C ARG A 605 7.20 13.02 27.85
N LEU A 606 6.57 12.00 27.32
CA LEU A 606 7.20 10.93 26.58
C LEU A 606 6.56 10.82 25.20
N ILE A 607 7.35 10.96 24.14
CA ILE A 607 6.89 10.73 22.76
C ILE A 607 7.61 9.48 22.27
N ILE A 608 6.83 8.49 21.84
CA ILE A 608 7.34 7.28 21.23
C ILE A 608 6.97 7.31 19.74
N THR A 609 7.99 7.24 18.88
CA THR A 609 7.83 7.26 17.43
C THR A 609 8.01 5.84 16.89
N PHE A 610 7.01 5.31 16.19
CA PHE A 610 7.08 4.04 15.48
C PHE A 610 7.03 4.27 13.98
N GLY A 611 7.76 3.46 13.23
CA GLY A 611 7.61 3.41 11.78
C GLY A 611 6.27 2.81 11.36
N TYR A 612 5.80 3.12 10.15
CA TYR A 612 4.50 2.63 9.68
C TYR A 612 4.47 1.11 9.38
N MET A 613 5.63 0.42 9.39
CA MET A 613 5.72 -1.05 9.31
C MET A 613 5.96 -1.71 10.67
N GLU A 614 6.19 -0.93 11.71
CA GLU A 614 6.38 -1.45 13.06
C GLU A 614 5.04 -1.71 13.74
N THR A 615 4.97 -2.78 14.53
CA THR A 615 3.84 -3.03 15.43
C THR A 615 4.08 -2.26 16.73
N PRO A 616 3.25 -1.25 17.07
CA PRO A 616 3.44 -0.46 18.27
C PRO A 616 3.32 -1.34 19.52
N ASN A 617 4.37 -1.40 20.34
CA ASN A 617 4.39 -2.08 21.62
C ASN A 617 4.97 -1.16 22.68
N ILE A 618 4.09 -0.52 23.45
CA ILE A 618 4.49 0.47 24.46
C ILE A 618 5.33 -0.16 25.58
N PRO A 619 4.97 -1.29 26.19
CA PRO A 619 5.79 -1.91 27.23
C PRO A 619 7.23 -2.18 26.79
N ARG A 620 7.42 -2.67 25.56
CA ARG A 620 8.76 -2.90 24.98
C ARG A 620 9.52 -1.59 24.79
N ALA A 621 8.87 -0.55 24.28
CA ALA A 621 9.48 0.76 24.09
C ALA A 621 9.85 1.42 25.43
N LEU A 622 9.06 1.24 26.49
CA LEU A 622 9.38 1.74 27.83
C LEU A 622 10.67 1.15 28.42
N VAL A 623 11.10 -0.05 27.98
CA VAL A 623 12.39 -0.61 28.36
C VAL A 623 13.54 0.27 27.86
N LEU A 624 13.40 0.88 26.68
CA LEU A 624 14.41 1.78 26.13
C LEU A 624 14.52 3.10 26.92
N VAL A 625 13.40 3.56 27.53
CA VAL A 625 13.36 4.78 28.35
C VAL A 625 14.21 4.66 29.60
N ARG A 626 14.45 3.45 30.11
CA ARG A 626 15.35 3.22 31.23
C ARG A 626 16.78 3.72 30.97
N LYS A 627 17.22 3.64 29.70
CA LYS A 627 18.56 4.15 29.30
C LYS A 627 18.64 5.68 29.40
N LEU A 628 17.51 6.38 29.42
CA LEU A 628 17.39 7.83 29.54
C LEU A 628 17.19 8.32 30.98
N GLY A 629 17.30 7.41 31.96
CA GLY A 629 17.27 7.77 33.40
C GLY A 629 15.92 7.64 34.09
N LEU A 630 14.81 7.38 33.37
CA LEU A 630 13.52 7.11 33.99
C LEU A 630 13.37 5.62 34.28
N LYS A 631 13.28 5.26 35.55
CA LYS A 631 13.04 3.89 35.99
C LYS A 631 11.53 3.65 36.07
N PHE A 632 10.99 2.85 35.19
CA PHE A 632 9.61 2.35 35.28
C PHE A 632 9.60 0.93 35.81
N ASP A 633 8.77 0.71 36.80
CA ASP A 633 8.31 -0.65 37.14
C ASP A 633 6.93 -0.82 36.53
N ILE A 634 6.83 -1.68 35.51
CA ILE A 634 5.58 -1.94 34.80
C ILE A 634 4.51 -2.48 35.74
N MET A 635 4.91 -3.19 36.79
CA MET A 635 4.00 -3.80 37.76
C MET A 635 3.37 -2.76 38.69
N SER A 636 4.04 -1.63 38.94
CA SER A 636 3.51 -0.51 39.73
C SER A 636 2.97 0.64 38.86
N THR A 637 2.98 0.49 37.53
CA THR A 637 2.54 1.51 36.58
C THR A 637 1.08 1.28 36.18
N SER A 638 0.26 2.33 36.19
CA SER A 638 -1.11 2.35 35.69
C SER A 638 -1.20 3.14 34.38
N PHE A 639 -1.83 2.55 33.36
CA PHE A 639 -2.04 3.16 32.06
C PHE A 639 -3.45 3.73 31.95
N PHE A 640 -3.57 5.03 31.75
CA PHE A 640 -4.86 5.72 31.61
C PHE A 640 -5.14 6.04 30.15
N LEU A 641 -6.24 5.51 29.62
CA LEU A 641 -6.69 5.73 28.25
C LEU A 641 -8.07 6.40 28.24
N SER A 642 -8.28 7.25 27.24
CA SER A 642 -9.61 7.81 26.96
C SER A 642 -10.29 6.99 25.86
N ARG A 643 -11.38 6.30 26.18
CA ARG A 643 -12.23 5.62 25.20
C ARG A 643 -13.34 6.58 24.76
N ARG A 644 -13.30 7.01 23.51
CA ARG A 644 -14.27 7.97 22.96
C ARG A 644 -15.45 7.26 22.31
N THR A 645 -16.66 7.51 22.80
CA THR A 645 -17.91 7.17 22.11
C THR A 645 -18.33 8.34 21.23
N ILE A 646 -18.41 8.12 19.94
CA ILE A 646 -18.73 9.15 18.96
C ILE A 646 -20.25 9.16 18.73
N LEU A 647 -20.87 10.31 18.91
CA LEU A 647 -22.29 10.53 18.67
C LEU A 647 -22.51 11.47 17.49
N PRO A 648 -23.57 11.26 16.68
CA PRO A 648 -23.89 12.15 15.57
C PRO A 648 -24.37 13.52 16.12
N SER A 649 -23.88 14.61 15.50
CA SER A 649 -24.28 15.97 15.84
C SER A 649 -25.31 16.52 14.84
N LYS A 650 -26.17 17.42 15.32
CA LYS A 650 -27.03 18.22 14.44
C LYS A 650 -26.27 19.29 13.66
N ARG A 651 -25.10 19.71 14.09
CA ARG A 651 -24.21 20.65 13.39
C ARG A 651 -23.33 19.85 12.42
N ARG A 652 -23.59 20.00 11.12
CA ARG A 652 -23.00 19.20 10.04
C ARG A 652 -21.52 19.55 9.81
N GLY A 653 -20.62 18.62 10.09
CA GLY A 653 -19.23 18.64 9.65
C GLY A 653 -19.00 17.82 8.38
N MET A 654 -19.77 16.75 8.21
CA MET A 654 -19.80 15.86 7.04
C MET A 654 -21.26 15.59 6.63
N PRO A 655 -21.53 15.05 5.41
CA PRO A 655 -22.83 14.53 5.04
C PRO A 655 -23.31 13.45 6.02
N PHE A 656 -24.60 13.39 6.29
CA PHE A 656 -25.19 12.50 7.30
C PHE A 656 -24.84 11.00 7.12
N TRP A 657 -24.77 10.53 5.88
CA TRP A 657 -24.39 9.15 5.58
C TRP A 657 -22.90 8.89 5.87
N GLN A 658 -22.02 9.88 5.64
CA GLN A 658 -20.59 9.80 6.00
C GLN A 658 -20.40 9.80 7.51
N ASP A 659 -21.14 10.61 8.26
CA ASP A 659 -21.10 10.59 9.73
C ASP A 659 -21.45 9.20 10.27
N ARG A 660 -22.52 8.59 9.77
CA ARG A 660 -22.91 7.23 10.15
C ARG A 660 -21.85 6.20 9.78
N LEU A 661 -21.30 6.28 8.57
CA LEU A 661 -20.23 5.39 8.14
C LEU A 661 -18.99 5.56 9.02
N PHE A 662 -18.58 6.80 9.33
CA PHE A 662 -17.45 7.07 10.21
C PHE A 662 -17.68 6.52 11.62
N ILE A 663 -18.87 6.72 12.19
CA ILE A 663 -19.23 6.19 13.51
C ILE A 663 -19.18 4.65 13.50
N ALA A 664 -19.75 4.01 12.48
CA ALA A 664 -19.70 2.55 12.34
C ALA A 664 -18.25 2.04 12.22
N LEU A 665 -17.40 2.70 11.43
CA LEU A 665 -15.99 2.38 11.31
C LEU A 665 -15.24 2.56 12.65
N ALA A 666 -15.54 3.63 13.39
CA ALA A 666 -14.90 3.91 14.67
C ALA A 666 -15.32 2.93 15.77
N GLN A 667 -16.59 2.47 15.77
CA GLN A 667 -17.10 1.47 16.71
C GLN A 667 -16.49 0.08 16.48
N ASN A 668 -16.23 -0.26 15.21
CA ASN A 668 -15.61 -1.52 14.82
C ASN A 668 -14.06 -1.46 14.78
N ALA A 669 -13.47 -0.31 15.12
CA ALA A 669 -12.02 -0.17 15.20
C ALA A 669 -11.48 -0.97 16.40
N GLY A 670 -10.32 -1.60 16.20
CA GLY A 670 -9.64 -2.37 17.24
C GLY A 670 -9.34 -1.55 18.49
N ASN A 671 -9.36 -2.23 19.65
CA ASN A 671 -9.10 -1.62 20.94
C ASN A 671 -7.68 -1.05 21.03
N ALA A 672 -7.52 0.12 21.62
CA ALA A 672 -6.22 0.75 21.79
C ALA A 672 -5.31 -0.07 22.74
N THR A 673 -5.87 -0.73 23.74
CA THR A 673 -5.15 -1.59 24.68
C THR A 673 -4.43 -2.71 23.96
N ASP A 674 -5.12 -3.44 23.08
CA ASP A 674 -4.56 -4.54 22.30
C ASP A 674 -3.58 -4.02 21.23
N TYR A 675 -3.94 -2.91 20.57
CA TYR A 675 -3.10 -2.31 19.52
C TYR A 675 -1.72 -1.86 20.03
N PHE A 676 -1.65 -1.33 21.24
CA PHE A 676 -0.41 -0.90 21.88
C PHE A 676 0.27 -1.95 22.75
N GLY A 677 -0.30 -3.14 22.84
CA GLY A 677 0.21 -4.26 23.63
C GLY A 677 0.26 -3.96 25.13
N LEU A 678 -0.70 -3.19 25.65
CA LEU A 678 -0.74 -2.80 27.06
C LEU A 678 -1.20 -3.97 27.94
N PRO A 679 -0.61 -4.14 29.16
CA PRO A 679 -1.04 -5.18 30.09
C PRO A 679 -2.46 -4.91 30.60
N THR A 680 -3.42 -5.77 30.27
CA THR A 680 -4.85 -5.58 30.52
C THR A 680 -5.19 -5.33 32.01
N GLY A 681 -4.46 -5.97 32.94
CA GLY A 681 -4.64 -5.77 34.38
C GLY A 681 -4.12 -4.43 34.94
N ARG A 682 -3.51 -3.58 34.10
CA ARG A 682 -2.92 -2.27 34.48
C ARG A 682 -3.52 -1.08 33.72
N VAL A 683 -4.59 -1.32 32.96
CA VAL A 683 -5.26 -0.29 32.14
C VAL A 683 -6.51 0.23 32.83
N VAL A 684 -6.64 1.53 32.89
CA VAL A 684 -7.85 2.25 33.31
C VAL A 684 -8.41 2.98 32.09
N GLU A 685 -9.57 2.52 31.60
CA GLU A 685 -10.27 3.17 30.49
C GLU A 685 -11.31 4.15 31.00
N LEU A 686 -11.20 5.40 30.58
CA LEU A 686 -12.14 6.48 30.89
C LEU A 686 -13.05 6.75 29.69
N GLY A 687 -14.34 6.50 29.85
CA GLY A 687 -15.35 6.73 28.81
C GLY A 687 -15.63 8.22 28.62
N LEU A 688 -15.50 8.68 27.36
CA LEU A 688 -15.80 10.06 26.93
C LEU A 688 -16.82 10.03 25.82
N GLN A 689 -17.79 10.95 25.83
CA GLN A 689 -18.70 11.16 24.71
C GLN A 689 -18.30 12.39 23.94
N THR A 690 -18.16 12.23 22.62
CA THR A 690 -17.83 13.35 21.70
C THR A 690 -18.85 13.36 20.57
N THR A 691 -19.43 14.51 20.27
CA THR A 691 -20.36 14.68 19.14
C THR A 691 -19.60 15.15 17.90
N ILE A 692 -19.85 14.57 16.75
CA ILE A 692 -19.25 14.97 15.45
C ILE A 692 -20.28 15.58 14.54
#